data_dd6cb03f9da13def50dd41a9708826bb
#
_entry.id   dd6cb03f9da13def50dd41a9708826bb
#
_cell.length_a   1.000
_cell.length_b   1.000
_cell.length_c   1.000
_cell.angle_alpha   90.00
_cell.angle_beta   90.00
_cell.angle_gamma   90.00
#
_symmetry.space_group_name_H-M   'P 1'
#
loop_
_entity.id
_entity.type
_entity.pdbx_description
1 polymer ?
#
loop_
_entity_poly.entity_id
_entity_poly.type
_entity_poly.pdbx_seq_one_letter_code
_entity_poly.pdbx_strand_id
1 'polypeptide(L)'
;PRPDVMFAPYVWPAPWPSATGPLSIVEAGLRPAAFVEIVNTSDTEVALTAFTIRLAPTGPGRIWPTSEEGVALTMRHAAATNRNSIEPGGLALAHLEPSDADAIALDPAFEGVLTIFDATGIAIDRLDFMRWPEDTILARPAANAAFAYCRNATPGIANPACDAVPSRDVGDRVRYLRTPGDFYALARGATATSIEPVKFVVERATGMVHFLSSAAWPLHYTWVRERIDGDIHLDPCIPEQNQLFRQGWYDFSAREYFVPEGGQYHLGTLVRHSGANISTIEFAIGDAITAERMKDAFFTVVAHTPNPTDWVIRPQADDQVAQVRKAEGSVPAIGPNAPYRGITYQPLTHAVGFGTLTFISAADLAKTVLLPQTILVTDDVPNDIPLMGGIITESFQTPLSHVNVLSRGRGTPNMVLRNARSDPRVMALLNQPVRLEVRADGFALRLASVGEVSTFWAMRAARTPLQPPQLDLSVKSLLPIASLTIADIPRVGGKAAQLGELSHVNSTRQACPGPVGVPPDAFAIPMAHGATHTETSGARPLVEALLNDPVLRMDVNRRDPALAAIRNKILAQPVNKELLSTVSSAVERRYGKNRVRMRSSSNTEDLQGFGGAGLYTSTSAALGDPERRIDDGMRTVWASMWSARAFAERELYGVDHRKVAMGILVHEGFLSEEANGVGVSRNLLDPGDESSYTINVQLGEASVTNPAPGVTSEQFLYRWGQAQPVIWQEHSSFLRDANILRPGEIDLLVCRLRAIHDHFKPKVDPENKVPWFAMEIEFKIDDTPMSVEGNRKLSIKQARPFNFGPADVPADCRDRL
;
A
#
# COMPACT_ATOMS: atom_id res chain seq x y z
N PRO A 1 -4.70 4.19 18.80
CA PRO A 1 -5.27 2.98 18.23
C PRO A 1 -6.75 3.23 17.97
N ARG A 2 -7.21 3.09 16.74
CA ARG A 2 -8.65 3.04 16.48
C ARG A 2 -9.23 1.99 17.42
N PRO A 3 -10.40 2.24 18.04
CA PRO A 3 -11.14 1.14 18.64
C PRO A 3 -11.34 0.11 17.54
N ASP A 4 -10.99 -1.15 17.81
CA ASP A 4 -11.17 -2.23 16.86
C ASP A 4 -12.62 -2.21 16.36
N VAL A 5 -12.80 -2.13 15.05
CA VAL A 5 -14.11 -2.29 14.45
C VAL A 5 -14.57 -3.72 14.75
N MET A 6 -15.62 -3.84 15.50
CA MET A 6 -16.26 -5.12 15.84
C MET A 6 -17.59 -5.19 15.11
N PHE A 7 -17.88 -6.34 14.54
CA PHE A 7 -19.18 -6.68 13.97
C PHE A 7 -19.90 -7.67 14.87
N ALA A 8 -21.24 -7.70 14.79
CA ALA A 8 -22.03 -8.70 15.47
C ALA A 8 -21.62 -10.11 14.99
N PRO A 9 -21.56 -11.11 15.90
CA PRO A 9 -21.24 -12.47 15.51
C PRO A 9 -22.30 -13.00 14.54
N TYR A 10 -21.85 -13.54 13.42
CA TYR A 10 -22.70 -14.25 12.47
C TYR A 10 -22.96 -15.66 12.99
N VAL A 11 -24.23 -16.04 13.03
CA VAL A 11 -24.61 -17.41 13.32
C VAL A 11 -24.86 -18.10 12.00
N TRP A 12 -23.97 -19.03 11.64
CA TRP A 12 -24.20 -19.86 10.47
C TRP A 12 -25.53 -20.59 10.62
N PRO A 13 -26.45 -20.53 9.63
CA PRO A 13 -27.62 -21.41 9.64
C PRO A 13 -27.11 -22.84 9.79
N ALA A 14 -27.92 -23.69 10.48
CA ALA A 14 -27.56 -25.07 10.85
C ALA A 14 -26.72 -25.75 9.75
N PRO A 15 -25.74 -26.56 10.12
CA PRO A 15 -24.53 -26.77 9.37
C PRO A 15 -24.80 -26.96 7.89
N TRP A 16 -24.12 -26.17 7.09
CA TRP A 16 -23.85 -26.46 5.70
C TRP A 16 -23.57 -27.96 5.62
N PRO A 17 -24.19 -28.74 4.69
CA PRO A 17 -24.17 -30.19 4.79
C PRO A 17 -22.73 -30.73 4.68
N SER A 18 -22.05 -30.71 5.79
CA SER A 18 -20.92 -31.54 6.07
C SER A 18 -21.44 -32.62 6.99
N ALA A 19 -21.75 -33.78 6.41
CA ALA A 19 -22.12 -34.99 7.15
C ALA A 19 -23.13 -34.74 8.29
N THR A 20 -24.30 -34.19 7.98
CA THR A 20 -25.37 -34.02 8.98
C THR A 20 -26.24 -35.26 9.10
N GLY A 21 -26.03 -36.24 8.21
CA GLY A 21 -26.73 -37.49 8.20
C GLY A 21 -25.86 -38.64 8.73
N PRO A 22 -26.45 -39.84 8.81
CA PRO A 22 -25.74 -41.04 9.30
C PRO A 22 -24.71 -41.55 8.31
N LEU A 23 -24.65 -41.04 7.07
CA LEU A 23 -23.72 -41.51 6.04
C LEU A 23 -22.82 -40.36 5.59
N SER A 24 -21.51 -40.68 5.37
CA SER A 24 -20.53 -39.73 4.90
C SER A 24 -19.59 -40.34 3.86
N ILE A 25 -19.27 -39.60 2.79
CA ILE A 25 -18.27 -39.96 1.79
C ILE A 25 -16.88 -39.88 2.42
N VAL A 26 -16.10 -40.94 2.37
CA VAL A 26 -14.74 -40.96 2.95
C VAL A 26 -13.67 -41.16 1.88
N GLU A 27 -14.00 -41.83 0.78
CA GLU A 27 -13.07 -42.05 -0.32
C GLU A 27 -13.81 -42.03 -1.66
N ALA A 28 -13.18 -41.51 -2.69
CA ALA A 28 -13.69 -41.58 -4.04
C ALA A 28 -12.53 -41.64 -5.06
N GLY A 29 -12.68 -42.45 -6.08
CA GLY A 29 -11.76 -42.59 -7.21
C GLY A 29 -12.51 -42.58 -8.52
N LEU A 30 -11.96 -42.00 -9.59
CA LEU A 30 -12.56 -41.98 -10.93
C LEU A 30 -11.77 -42.91 -11.91
N ARG A 31 -10.52 -43.25 -11.59
CA ARG A 31 -9.67 -44.12 -12.43
C ARG A 31 -8.70 -44.92 -11.53
N PRO A 32 -8.29 -46.13 -11.90
CA PRO A 32 -8.74 -46.94 -13.03
C PRO A 32 -10.14 -47.54 -12.86
N ALA A 33 -10.69 -47.57 -11.61
CA ALA A 33 -12.06 -47.98 -11.34
C ALA A 33 -12.78 -46.84 -10.60
N ALA A 34 -13.89 -46.38 -11.12
CA ALA A 34 -14.71 -45.37 -10.49
C ALA A 34 -15.46 -45.95 -9.29
N PHE A 35 -15.22 -45.45 -8.11
CA PHE A 35 -15.87 -45.88 -6.89
C PHE A 35 -16.07 -44.75 -5.91
N VAL A 36 -17.03 -44.93 -5.01
CA VAL A 36 -17.26 -44.02 -3.86
C VAL A 36 -17.39 -44.87 -2.62
N GLU A 37 -16.60 -44.57 -1.60
CA GLU A 37 -16.73 -45.22 -0.30
C GLU A 37 -17.44 -44.32 0.69
N ILE A 38 -18.32 -44.89 1.43
CA ILE A 38 -19.23 -44.22 2.36
C ILE A 38 -19.14 -44.94 3.72
N VAL A 39 -19.07 -44.16 4.79
CA VAL A 39 -19.05 -44.66 6.17
C VAL A 39 -20.36 -44.32 6.87
N ASN A 40 -20.85 -45.25 7.71
CA ASN A 40 -21.90 -44.98 8.67
C ASN A 40 -21.31 -44.29 9.90
N THR A 41 -21.65 -43.03 10.09
CA THR A 41 -21.18 -42.16 11.18
C THR A 41 -22.12 -42.15 12.39
N SER A 42 -23.25 -42.85 12.31
CA SER A 42 -24.24 -42.94 13.39
C SER A 42 -23.97 -44.08 14.35
N ASP A 43 -24.61 -44.06 15.49
CA ASP A 43 -24.54 -45.11 16.52
C ASP A 43 -25.47 -46.30 16.25
N THR A 44 -26.20 -46.29 15.11
CA THR A 44 -27.17 -47.32 14.76
C THR A 44 -26.90 -47.88 13.36
N GLU A 45 -27.34 -49.09 13.13
CA GLU A 45 -27.32 -49.69 11.80
C GLU A 45 -28.21 -48.90 10.81
N VAL A 46 -27.69 -48.62 9.64
CA VAL A 46 -28.34 -47.80 8.63
C VAL A 46 -28.69 -48.61 7.39
N ALA A 47 -29.95 -48.57 6.96
CA ALA A 47 -30.38 -49.20 5.74
C ALA A 47 -29.97 -48.36 4.52
N LEU A 48 -29.15 -48.95 3.62
CA LEU A 48 -28.68 -48.25 2.40
C LEU A 48 -29.80 -47.88 1.45
N THR A 49 -30.91 -48.61 1.47
CA THR A 49 -32.11 -48.32 0.62
C THR A 49 -32.81 -47.04 1.02
N ALA A 50 -32.52 -46.47 2.17
CA ALA A 50 -33.05 -45.18 2.61
C ALA A 50 -32.28 -43.97 2.05
N PHE A 51 -31.23 -44.21 1.30
CA PHE A 51 -30.36 -43.16 0.76
C PHE A 51 -30.10 -43.36 -0.73
N THR A 52 -29.84 -42.25 -1.42
CA THR A 52 -29.41 -42.25 -2.81
C THR A 52 -28.13 -41.49 -2.96
N ILE A 53 -27.13 -42.06 -3.63
CA ILE A 53 -25.96 -41.32 -4.05
C ILE A 53 -26.07 -41.01 -5.52
N ARG A 54 -25.74 -39.79 -5.90
CA ARG A 54 -25.80 -39.34 -7.29
C ARG A 54 -24.50 -38.64 -7.68
N LEU A 55 -24.11 -38.87 -8.92
CA LEU A 55 -23.07 -38.17 -9.62
C LEU A 55 -23.71 -37.26 -10.68
N ALA A 56 -23.51 -35.96 -10.56
CA ALA A 56 -24.08 -34.99 -11.50
C ALA A 56 -22.98 -34.06 -12.01
N PRO A 57 -23.08 -33.59 -13.29
CA PRO A 57 -22.22 -32.50 -13.74
C PRO A 57 -22.61 -31.20 -13.03
N THR A 58 -21.61 -30.39 -12.70
CA THR A 58 -21.87 -29.05 -12.22
C THR A 58 -22.03 -28.10 -13.41
N GLY A 59 -23.17 -27.47 -13.53
CA GLY A 59 -23.42 -26.47 -14.56
C GLY A 59 -23.31 -25.04 -14.04
N PRO A 60 -23.23 -24.04 -14.93
CA PRO A 60 -23.26 -22.63 -14.57
C PRO A 60 -24.50 -22.29 -13.74
N GLY A 61 -24.36 -21.54 -12.67
CA GLY A 61 -25.47 -21.05 -11.85
C GLY A 61 -26.11 -22.05 -10.89
N ARG A 62 -25.64 -23.30 -10.83
CA ARG A 62 -26.16 -24.31 -9.91
C ARG A 62 -25.11 -24.67 -8.86
N ILE A 63 -25.45 -24.35 -7.62
CA ILE A 63 -24.59 -24.68 -6.46
C ILE A 63 -24.84 -26.12 -6.00
N TRP A 64 -26.06 -26.66 -6.24
CA TRP A 64 -26.52 -27.97 -5.76
C TRP A 64 -27.36 -28.71 -6.81
N PRO A 65 -27.00 -29.95 -7.16
CA PRO A 65 -27.92 -30.80 -7.90
C PRO A 65 -29.13 -31.16 -7.01
N THR A 66 -30.28 -31.30 -7.64
CA THR A 66 -31.46 -31.87 -6.97
C THR A 66 -31.33 -33.39 -6.84
N SER A 67 -32.13 -33.99 -5.98
CA SER A 67 -32.17 -35.46 -5.82
C SER A 67 -32.60 -36.24 -7.07
N GLU A 68 -33.00 -35.56 -8.12
CA GLU A 68 -33.39 -36.15 -9.40
C GLU A 68 -32.35 -35.96 -10.52
N GLU A 69 -31.36 -35.10 -10.32
CA GLU A 69 -30.32 -34.77 -11.31
C GLU A 69 -29.16 -35.74 -11.26
N GLY A 70 -28.55 -36.02 -12.41
CA GLY A 70 -27.42 -36.91 -12.56
C GLY A 70 -27.73 -38.39 -12.51
N VAL A 71 -26.67 -39.20 -12.43
CA VAL A 71 -26.76 -40.67 -12.43
C VAL A 71 -26.81 -41.18 -10.97
N ALA A 72 -27.77 -42.01 -10.65
CA ALA A 72 -27.85 -42.67 -9.35
C ALA A 72 -26.89 -43.88 -9.30
N LEU A 73 -26.05 -43.93 -8.27
CA LEU A 73 -25.10 -44.99 -8.06
C LEU A 73 -25.68 -46.06 -7.12
N THR A 74 -25.46 -47.33 -7.42
CA THR A 74 -25.89 -48.41 -6.56
C THR A 74 -24.90 -48.65 -5.41
N MET A 75 -25.38 -48.49 -4.16
CA MET A 75 -24.61 -48.74 -2.95
C MET A 75 -24.65 -50.21 -2.56
N ARG A 76 -23.55 -50.79 -2.16
CA ARG A 76 -23.45 -52.14 -1.62
C ARG A 76 -22.56 -52.16 -0.39
N HIS A 77 -22.81 -53.07 0.55
CA HIS A 77 -21.93 -53.28 1.70
C HIS A 77 -20.51 -53.69 1.24
N ALA A 78 -19.52 -53.03 1.80
CA ALA A 78 -18.10 -53.23 1.39
C ALA A 78 -17.59 -54.67 1.59
N ALA A 79 -18.11 -55.40 2.59
CA ALA A 79 -17.69 -56.80 2.90
C ALA A 79 -18.37 -57.86 2.02
N ALA A 80 -18.86 -57.54 0.83
CA ALA A 80 -19.45 -58.47 -0.13
C ALA A 80 -20.58 -59.39 0.46
N THR A 81 -21.27 -58.89 1.49
CA THR A 81 -22.43 -59.57 2.10
C THR A 81 -23.70 -59.08 1.38
N ASN A 82 -24.71 -59.95 1.25
CA ASN A 82 -26.02 -59.55 0.70
C ASN A 82 -26.83 -58.59 1.63
N ARG A 83 -26.18 -57.90 2.51
CA ARG A 83 -26.79 -56.92 3.45
C ARG A 83 -27.04 -55.61 2.76
N ASN A 84 -28.22 -55.08 2.85
CA ASN A 84 -28.61 -53.75 2.41
C ASN A 84 -28.49 -52.73 3.56
N SER A 85 -27.68 -52.99 4.56
CA SER A 85 -27.46 -52.14 5.71
C SER A 85 -26.01 -52.17 6.15
N ILE A 86 -25.54 -51.13 6.85
CA ILE A 86 -24.21 -50.99 7.40
C ILE A 86 -24.28 -50.65 8.89
N GLU A 87 -23.51 -51.37 9.70
CA GLU A 87 -23.33 -51.16 11.13
C GLU A 87 -22.60 -49.82 11.42
N PRO A 88 -22.67 -49.28 12.65
CA PRO A 88 -21.86 -48.14 13.06
C PRO A 88 -20.40 -48.30 12.71
N GLY A 89 -19.82 -47.31 12.02
CA GLY A 89 -18.43 -47.35 11.53
C GLY A 89 -18.20 -48.27 10.34
N GLY A 90 -19.24 -49.00 9.86
CA GLY A 90 -19.16 -49.87 8.70
C GLY A 90 -19.09 -49.08 7.40
N LEU A 91 -18.61 -49.74 6.33
CA LEU A 91 -18.39 -49.15 5.02
C LEU A 91 -19.33 -49.69 3.95
N ALA A 92 -19.75 -48.84 3.05
CA ALA A 92 -20.42 -49.21 1.79
C ALA A 92 -19.64 -48.68 0.60
N LEU A 93 -19.72 -49.39 -0.51
CA LEU A 93 -19.13 -49.02 -1.80
C LEU A 93 -20.25 -48.77 -2.83
N ALA A 94 -20.11 -47.69 -3.55
CA ALA A 94 -20.87 -47.43 -4.76
C ALA A 94 -19.92 -47.43 -5.94
N HIS A 95 -20.24 -48.20 -7.01
CA HIS A 95 -19.43 -48.24 -8.22
C HIS A 95 -20.19 -47.57 -9.35
N LEU A 96 -19.43 -46.86 -10.21
CA LEU A 96 -19.91 -46.37 -11.50
C LEU A 96 -19.78 -47.50 -12.48
N GLU A 97 -20.86 -47.94 -13.06
CA GLU A 97 -20.84 -48.88 -14.18
C GLU A 97 -20.34 -48.21 -15.46
N PRO A 98 -19.72 -48.92 -16.43
CA PRO A 98 -19.26 -48.30 -17.67
C PRO A 98 -20.37 -47.57 -18.46
N SER A 99 -21.60 -48.05 -18.41
CA SER A 99 -22.75 -47.39 -18.98
C SER A 99 -23.07 -46.05 -18.36
N ASP A 100 -22.79 -45.85 -17.07
CA ASP A 100 -23.01 -44.62 -16.38
C ASP A 100 -21.91 -43.60 -16.70
N ALA A 101 -20.66 -44.08 -16.89
CA ALA A 101 -19.51 -43.28 -17.29
C ALA A 101 -19.71 -42.69 -18.71
N ASP A 102 -20.28 -43.47 -19.66
CA ASP A 102 -20.60 -43.01 -21.00
C ASP A 102 -21.74 -41.97 -21.00
N ALA A 103 -22.70 -42.11 -20.08
CA ALA A 103 -23.80 -41.15 -19.92
C ALA A 103 -23.38 -39.80 -19.37
N ILE A 104 -22.25 -39.73 -18.68
CA ILE A 104 -21.74 -38.50 -18.02
C ILE A 104 -20.56 -37.92 -18.79
N ALA A 105 -20.08 -38.59 -19.84
CA ALA A 105 -18.91 -38.23 -20.62
C ALA A 105 -17.71 -37.84 -19.70
N LEU A 106 -17.22 -38.81 -18.89
CA LEU A 106 -16.12 -38.62 -17.95
C LEU A 106 -14.78 -38.32 -18.71
N ASP A 107 -14.70 -37.13 -19.21
CA ASP A 107 -13.48 -36.51 -19.71
C ASP A 107 -12.55 -36.16 -18.53
N PRO A 108 -11.22 -36.18 -18.67
CA PRO A 108 -10.30 -35.62 -17.66
C PRO A 108 -10.61 -34.18 -17.24
N ALA A 109 -11.33 -33.43 -18.08
CA ALA A 109 -11.84 -32.08 -17.78
C ALA A 109 -13.22 -32.05 -17.09
N PHE A 110 -13.83 -33.22 -16.80
CA PHE A 110 -15.17 -33.29 -16.21
C PHE A 110 -15.20 -32.65 -14.82
N GLU A 111 -16.21 -31.79 -14.66
CA GLU A 111 -16.52 -31.16 -13.39
C GLU A 111 -17.83 -31.75 -12.87
N GLY A 112 -17.82 -32.25 -11.64
CA GLY A 112 -18.97 -32.93 -11.10
C GLY A 112 -19.09 -32.84 -9.60
N VAL A 113 -20.21 -33.32 -9.12
CA VAL A 113 -20.51 -33.46 -7.72
C VAL A 113 -21.10 -34.81 -7.40
N LEU A 114 -20.55 -35.47 -6.40
CA LEU A 114 -21.13 -36.63 -5.74
C LEU A 114 -21.94 -36.17 -4.54
N THR A 115 -23.23 -36.56 -4.45
CA THR A 115 -24.09 -36.13 -3.35
C THR A 115 -24.86 -37.33 -2.81
N ILE A 116 -24.89 -37.48 -1.49
CA ILE A 116 -25.74 -38.42 -0.78
C ILE A 116 -27.02 -37.70 -0.40
N PHE A 117 -28.17 -38.23 -0.79
CA PHE A 117 -29.51 -37.74 -0.43
C PHE A 117 -30.20 -38.72 0.51
N ASP A 118 -30.91 -38.23 1.49
CA ASP A 118 -31.83 -39.02 2.29
C ASP A 118 -33.14 -39.35 1.55
N ALA A 119 -34.02 -40.13 2.17
CA ALA A 119 -35.31 -40.53 1.59
C ALA A 119 -36.28 -39.36 1.30
N THR A 120 -36.01 -38.19 1.87
CA THR A 120 -36.80 -36.97 1.63
C THR A 120 -36.19 -36.09 0.51
N GLY A 121 -35.07 -36.49 -0.05
CA GLY A 121 -34.35 -35.75 -1.10
C GLY A 121 -33.45 -34.65 -0.54
N ILE A 122 -33.20 -34.64 0.76
CA ILE A 122 -32.29 -33.69 1.38
C ILE A 122 -30.85 -34.21 1.24
N ALA A 123 -29.95 -33.36 0.75
CA ALA A 123 -28.55 -33.68 0.66
C ALA A 123 -27.89 -33.73 2.07
N ILE A 124 -27.24 -34.86 2.40
CA ILE A 124 -26.61 -35.09 3.71
C ILE A 124 -25.09 -35.06 3.68
N ASP A 125 -24.49 -35.37 2.56
CA ASP A 125 -23.05 -35.20 2.31
C ASP A 125 -22.77 -35.04 0.83
N ARG A 126 -21.64 -34.42 0.49
CA ARG A 126 -21.23 -34.22 -0.90
C ARG A 126 -19.72 -34.15 -1.08
N LEU A 127 -19.31 -34.46 -2.30
CA LEU A 127 -17.95 -34.30 -2.79
C LEU A 127 -17.98 -33.68 -4.18
N ASP A 128 -17.59 -32.43 -4.29
CA ASP A 128 -17.41 -31.75 -5.57
C ASP A 128 -15.99 -32.00 -6.13
N PHE A 129 -15.82 -32.06 -7.44
CA PHE A 129 -14.51 -32.28 -8.05
C PHE A 129 -14.37 -31.66 -9.44
N MET A 130 -13.14 -31.38 -9.80
CA MET A 130 -12.74 -30.83 -11.08
C MET A 130 -11.34 -31.32 -11.42
N ARG A 131 -11.11 -31.68 -12.69
CA ARG A 131 -9.79 -32.14 -13.18
C ARG A 131 -9.14 -33.14 -12.23
N TRP A 132 -9.71 -34.30 -12.15
CA TRP A 132 -9.20 -35.38 -11.28
C TRP A 132 -7.80 -35.79 -11.75
N PRO A 133 -6.75 -35.67 -10.91
CA PRO A 133 -5.42 -36.10 -11.31
C PRO A 133 -5.41 -37.60 -11.63
N GLU A 134 -4.70 -37.99 -12.69
CA GLU A 134 -4.49 -39.42 -13.02
C GLU A 134 -3.86 -40.13 -11.84
N ASP A 135 -4.26 -41.37 -11.60
CA ASP A 135 -3.74 -42.25 -10.54
C ASP A 135 -3.88 -41.66 -9.10
N THR A 136 -4.87 -40.81 -8.87
CA THR A 136 -5.16 -40.29 -7.52
C THR A 136 -6.60 -40.56 -7.12
N ILE A 137 -6.80 -40.65 -5.82
CA ILE A 137 -8.12 -40.70 -5.19
C ILE A 137 -8.28 -39.51 -4.25
N LEU A 138 -9.51 -39.12 -3.98
CA LEU A 138 -9.84 -38.22 -2.89
C LEU A 138 -10.24 -39.03 -1.67
N ALA A 139 -9.53 -38.89 -0.56
CA ALA A 139 -9.82 -39.57 0.68
C ALA A 139 -9.72 -38.63 1.89
N ARG A 140 -10.48 -38.93 2.93
CA ARG A 140 -10.38 -38.25 4.24
C ARG A 140 -10.34 -39.29 5.36
N PRO A 141 -9.54 -39.07 6.42
CA PRO A 141 -9.38 -40.06 7.52
C PRO A 141 -10.61 -40.19 8.40
N ALA A 142 -11.51 -39.21 8.38
CA ALA A 142 -12.76 -39.21 9.14
C ALA A 142 -13.80 -38.32 8.45
N ALA A 143 -15.07 -38.56 8.72
CA ALA A 143 -16.21 -37.87 8.10
C ALA A 143 -16.13 -36.32 8.15
N ASN A 144 -15.53 -35.78 9.19
CA ASN A 144 -15.37 -34.32 9.36
C ASN A 144 -13.99 -33.80 9.00
N ALA A 145 -13.11 -34.64 8.45
CA ALA A 145 -11.78 -34.24 8.01
C ALA A 145 -11.83 -33.68 6.58
N ALA A 146 -10.86 -32.82 6.26
CA ALA A 146 -10.68 -32.36 4.89
C ALA A 146 -10.22 -33.51 3.98
N PHE A 147 -10.71 -33.52 2.73
CA PHE A 147 -10.22 -34.43 1.70
C PHE A 147 -8.77 -34.11 1.31
N ALA A 148 -8.00 -35.14 0.99
CA ALA A 148 -6.68 -35.03 0.40
C ALA A 148 -6.62 -35.92 -0.86
N TYR A 149 -5.76 -35.55 -1.84
CA TYR A 149 -5.44 -36.44 -2.94
C TYR A 149 -4.41 -37.49 -2.49
N CYS A 150 -4.74 -38.72 -2.64
CA CYS A 150 -3.95 -39.88 -2.21
C CYS A 150 -3.52 -40.71 -3.41
N ARG A 151 -2.36 -41.40 -3.33
CA ARG A 151 -1.89 -42.26 -4.42
C ARG A 151 -2.50 -43.65 -4.36
N ASN A 152 -2.88 -44.11 -3.18
CA ASN A 152 -3.35 -45.46 -2.99
C ASN A 152 -4.81 -45.47 -2.55
N ALA A 153 -5.64 -46.14 -3.32
CA ALA A 153 -7.01 -46.44 -2.94
C ALA A 153 -7.04 -47.49 -1.83
N THR A 154 -7.93 -47.34 -0.87
CA THR A 154 -8.16 -48.30 0.23
C THR A 154 -9.63 -48.73 0.29
N PRO A 155 -10.31 -49.10 -0.83
CA PRO A 155 -11.72 -49.41 -0.84
C PRO A 155 -12.04 -50.56 0.11
N GLY A 156 -13.01 -50.33 0.99
CA GLY A 156 -13.44 -51.30 1.98
C GLY A 156 -12.59 -51.39 3.25
N ILE A 157 -11.62 -50.51 3.42
CA ILE A 157 -10.74 -50.44 4.59
C ILE A 157 -10.72 -48.98 5.08
N ALA A 158 -10.91 -48.77 6.38
CA ALA A 158 -10.82 -47.43 6.95
C ALA A 158 -9.48 -46.75 6.59
N ASN A 159 -9.53 -45.50 6.14
CA ASN A 159 -8.35 -44.73 5.64
C ASN A 159 -7.42 -44.32 6.81
N PRO A 160 -6.38 -45.09 7.16
CA PRO A 160 -5.56 -44.82 8.35
C PRO A 160 -4.55 -43.69 8.11
N ALA A 161 -4.06 -43.49 6.94
CA ALA A 161 -3.19 -42.39 6.51
C ALA A 161 -3.10 -42.42 4.99
N CYS A 162 -3.57 -41.37 4.37
CA CYS A 162 -3.40 -41.11 2.95
C CYS A 162 -1.95 -40.76 2.69
N ASP A 163 -1.33 -41.44 1.71
CA ASP A 163 -0.05 -41.00 1.16
C ASP A 163 -0.33 -39.72 0.31
N ALA A 164 -0.51 -38.64 1.05
CA ALA A 164 -1.01 -37.39 0.48
C ALA A 164 -0.04 -36.88 -0.59
N VAL A 165 -0.58 -36.53 -1.74
CA VAL A 165 0.16 -35.81 -2.78
C VAL A 165 0.30 -34.36 -2.29
N PRO A 166 1.47 -33.90 -1.84
CA PRO A 166 1.62 -32.64 -1.12
C PRO A 166 1.35 -31.43 -2.02
N SER A 167 1.35 -31.58 -3.32
CA SER A 167 0.92 -30.56 -4.27
C SER A 167 0.64 -31.19 -5.61
N ARG A 168 -0.54 -30.98 -6.14
CA ARG A 168 -0.79 -31.23 -7.54
C ARG A 168 -0.52 -29.96 -8.35
N ASP A 169 -0.18 -30.13 -9.60
CA ASP A 169 -0.25 -29.04 -10.55
C ASP A 169 -1.74 -28.75 -10.83
N VAL A 170 -2.22 -27.65 -10.26
CA VAL A 170 -3.59 -27.16 -10.52
C VAL A 170 -3.62 -26.18 -11.69
N GLY A 171 -2.46 -25.93 -12.34
CA GLY A 171 -2.31 -24.88 -13.32
C GLY A 171 -2.49 -23.50 -12.68
N ASP A 172 -2.92 -22.55 -13.48
CA ASP A 172 -3.12 -21.16 -13.07
C ASP A 172 -4.55 -20.84 -12.59
N ARG A 173 -5.50 -21.80 -12.72
CA ARG A 173 -6.92 -21.65 -12.41
C ARG A 173 -7.61 -22.95 -12.04
N VAL A 174 -8.49 -22.89 -11.05
CA VAL A 174 -9.50 -23.94 -10.75
C VAL A 174 -10.87 -23.31 -10.49
N ARG A 175 -11.95 -24.08 -10.61
CA ARG A 175 -13.34 -23.65 -10.30
C ARG A 175 -13.72 -23.96 -8.86
N TYR A 176 -13.06 -24.89 -8.24
CA TYR A 176 -13.32 -25.34 -6.88
C TYR A 176 -12.01 -25.59 -6.13
N LEU A 177 -11.96 -25.18 -4.89
CA LEU A 177 -10.88 -25.55 -3.97
C LEU A 177 -11.35 -26.77 -3.19
N ARG A 178 -10.86 -27.95 -3.53
CA ARG A 178 -11.28 -29.22 -2.91
C ARG A 178 -10.57 -29.51 -1.64
N THR A 179 -9.33 -29.15 -1.60
CA THR A 179 -8.41 -29.41 -0.52
C THR A 179 -7.69 -28.12 -0.14
N PRO A 180 -7.18 -28.01 1.10
CA PRO A 180 -6.24 -26.95 1.43
C PRO A 180 -5.04 -26.92 0.48
N GLY A 181 -4.62 -28.06 -0.05
CA GLY A 181 -3.53 -28.15 -1.03
C GLY A 181 -3.81 -27.41 -2.33
N ASP A 182 -5.06 -27.38 -2.82
CA ASP A 182 -5.46 -26.63 -4.02
C ASP A 182 -5.30 -25.12 -3.79
N PHE A 183 -5.70 -24.65 -2.60
CA PHE A 183 -5.52 -23.25 -2.20
C PHE A 183 -4.02 -22.89 -2.20
N TYR A 184 -3.20 -23.67 -1.51
CA TYR A 184 -1.76 -23.40 -1.43
C TYR A 184 -1.06 -23.53 -2.78
N ALA A 185 -1.52 -24.38 -3.68
CA ALA A 185 -0.97 -24.50 -5.02
C ALA A 185 -1.20 -23.21 -5.85
N LEU A 186 -2.38 -22.58 -5.72
CA LEU A 186 -2.67 -21.30 -6.36
C LEU A 186 -2.02 -20.10 -5.67
N ALA A 187 -1.81 -20.19 -4.35
CA ALA A 187 -1.16 -19.12 -3.58
C ALA A 187 0.36 -19.08 -3.75
N ARG A 188 0.99 -20.16 -4.31
CA ARG A 188 2.43 -20.25 -4.51
C ARG A 188 2.97 -19.08 -5.33
N GLY A 189 4.10 -18.52 -4.88
CA GLY A 189 4.81 -17.46 -5.58
C GLY A 189 4.15 -16.09 -5.50
N ALA A 190 2.98 -15.98 -4.84
CA ALA A 190 2.28 -14.71 -4.76
C ALA A 190 2.93 -13.70 -3.81
N THR A 191 3.69 -14.13 -2.82
CA THR A 191 4.62 -13.34 -2.00
C THR A 191 5.19 -14.23 -0.88
N ALA A 192 6.39 -13.93 -0.41
CA ALA A 192 6.99 -14.60 0.76
C ALA A 192 6.49 -13.97 2.06
N THR A 193 5.18 -13.95 2.30
CA THR A 193 4.58 -13.31 3.49
C THR A 193 3.76 -14.33 4.27
N SER A 194 3.41 -13.97 5.51
CA SER A 194 2.38 -14.66 6.28
C SER A 194 0.96 -14.49 5.71
N ILE A 195 0.86 -13.98 4.47
CA ILE A 195 -0.37 -13.73 3.73
C ILE A 195 -0.33 -14.55 2.44
N GLU A 196 -1.31 -15.41 2.27
CA GLU A 196 -1.40 -16.34 1.15
C GLU A 196 -2.66 -16.00 0.33
N PRO A 197 -2.54 -15.24 -0.77
CA PRO A 197 -3.68 -14.77 -1.55
C PRO A 197 -4.00 -15.70 -2.72
N VAL A 198 -5.29 -15.94 -2.94
CA VAL A 198 -5.84 -16.58 -4.14
C VAL A 198 -6.95 -15.68 -4.68
N LYS A 199 -6.80 -15.17 -5.88
CA LYS A 199 -7.84 -14.33 -6.50
C LYS A 199 -9.06 -15.14 -6.90
N PHE A 200 -10.22 -14.48 -6.92
CA PHE A 200 -11.40 -15.07 -7.49
C PHE A 200 -12.13 -14.12 -8.45
N VAL A 201 -12.76 -14.70 -9.45
CA VAL A 201 -13.71 -14.06 -10.36
C VAL A 201 -15.00 -14.88 -10.33
N VAL A 202 -16.13 -14.23 -10.06
CA VAL A 202 -17.46 -14.85 -10.19
C VAL A 202 -18.18 -14.15 -11.32
N GLU A 203 -18.59 -14.90 -12.31
CA GLU A 203 -19.46 -14.41 -13.38
C GLU A 203 -20.88 -14.27 -12.83
N ARG A 204 -21.38 -13.06 -12.65
CA ARG A 204 -22.70 -12.82 -12.03
C ARG A 204 -23.88 -13.40 -12.81
N ALA A 205 -23.77 -13.46 -14.14
CA ALA A 205 -24.82 -14.00 -14.99
C ALA A 205 -24.97 -15.52 -14.85
N THR A 206 -23.91 -16.25 -14.55
CA THR A 206 -23.87 -17.71 -14.54
C THR A 206 -23.63 -18.31 -13.16
N GLY A 207 -23.15 -17.50 -12.20
CA GLY A 207 -22.66 -17.96 -10.90
C GLY A 207 -21.35 -18.74 -10.98
N MET A 208 -20.68 -18.76 -12.15
CA MET A 208 -19.46 -19.51 -12.34
C MET A 208 -18.30 -18.88 -11.56
N VAL A 209 -17.64 -19.67 -10.72
CA VAL A 209 -16.49 -19.24 -9.92
C VAL A 209 -15.18 -19.68 -10.56
N HIS A 210 -14.20 -18.80 -10.57
CA HIS A 210 -12.81 -19.08 -10.97
C HIS A 210 -11.88 -18.66 -9.85
N PHE A 211 -11.09 -19.58 -9.34
CA PHE A 211 -9.97 -19.29 -8.42
C PHE A 211 -8.69 -19.24 -9.21
N LEU A 212 -7.92 -18.18 -9.04
CA LEU A 212 -6.76 -17.86 -9.87
C LEU A 212 -5.49 -17.82 -9.03
N SER A 213 -4.39 -18.29 -9.61
CA SER A 213 -3.08 -18.03 -9.05
C SER A 213 -2.79 -16.53 -9.04
N SER A 214 -2.63 -15.95 -7.85
CA SER A 214 -2.32 -14.53 -7.72
C SER A 214 -0.95 -14.15 -8.27
N ALA A 215 -0.04 -15.10 -8.40
CA ALA A 215 1.26 -14.91 -9.04
C ALA A 215 1.17 -14.90 -10.56
N ALA A 216 0.38 -15.82 -11.14
CA ALA A 216 0.19 -15.87 -12.60
C ALA A 216 -0.71 -14.72 -13.10
N TRP A 217 -1.68 -14.30 -12.28
CA TRP A 217 -2.67 -13.28 -12.61
C TRP A 217 -2.71 -12.19 -11.52
N PRO A 218 -1.73 -11.29 -11.48
CA PRO A 218 -1.68 -10.24 -10.46
C PRO A 218 -2.86 -9.25 -10.55
N LEU A 219 -3.51 -9.15 -11.72
CA LEU A 219 -4.71 -8.33 -11.94
C LEU A 219 -5.88 -9.18 -12.45
N HIS A 220 -7.09 -8.97 -11.91
CA HIS A 220 -8.31 -9.59 -12.45
C HIS A 220 -8.55 -9.19 -13.91
N TYR A 221 -8.22 -7.94 -14.25
CA TYR A 221 -8.33 -7.39 -15.60
C TYR A 221 -7.64 -8.25 -16.65
N THR A 222 -6.38 -8.64 -16.42
CA THR A 222 -5.62 -9.42 -17.41
C THR A 222 -6.25 -10.79 -17.63
N TRP A 223 -6.69 -11.45 -16.55
CA TRP A 223 -7.34 -12.74 -16.65
C TRP A 223 -8.69 -12.67 -17.38
N VAL A 224 -9.56 -11.73 -17.01
CA VAL A 224 -10.87 -11.56 -17.66
C VAL A 224 -10.70 -11.26 -19.14
N ARG A 225 -9.82 -10.31 -19.46
CA ARG A 225 -9.55 -9.94 -20.85
C ARG A 225 -9.06 -11.12 -21.71
N GLU A 226 -8.09 -11.87 -21.21
CA GLU A 226 -7.47 -12.94 -22.00
C GLU A 226 -8.29 -14.24 -22.02
N ARG A 227 -8.94 -14.57 -20.90
CA ARG A 227 -9.57 -15.88 -20.73
C ARG A 227 -11.09 -15.87 -20.90
N ILE A 228 -11.74 -14.74 -20.67
CA ILE A 228 -13.19 -14.59 -20.89
C ILE A 228 -13.46 -13.85 -22.20
N ASP A 229 -12.84 -12.68 -22.38
CA ASP A 229 -13.10 -11.85 -23.57
C ASP A 229 -12.35 -12.36 -24.81
N GLY A 230 -11.31 -13.18 -24.62
CA GLY A 230 -10.51 -13.75 -25.72
C GLY A 230 -9.58 -12.75 -26.42
N ASP A 231 -9.28 -11.64 -25.75
CA ASP A 231 -8.39 -10.61 -26.24
C ASP A 231 -6.91 -11.03 -26.21
N ILE A 232 -6.10 -10.35 -27.02
CA ILE A 232 -4.65 -10.59 -27.03
C ILE A 232 -4.00 -10.13 -25.72
N HIS A 233 -2.98 -10.86 -25.31
CA HIS A 233 -2.12 -10.44 -24.20
C HIS A 233 -1.45 -9.11 -24.50
N LEU A 234 -1.55 -8.16 -23.56
CA LEU A 234 -0.80 -6.92 -23.59
C LEU A 234 0.27 -6.95 -22.49
N ASP A 235 1.51 -6.82 -22.89
CA ASP A 235 2.63 -6.71 -21.96
C ASP A 235 2.82 -5.23 -21.55
N PRO A 236 2.53 -4.88 -20.27
CA PRO A 236 2.70 -3.52 -19.79
C PRO A 236 4.15 -3.04 -19.80
N CYS A 237 5.10 -3.96 -19.95
CA CYS A 237 6.53 -3.66 -20.05
C CYS A 237 6.97 -3.23 -21.43
N ILE A 238 6.14 -3.44 -22.46
CA ILE A 238 6.39 -2.99 -23.83
C ILE A 238 5.82 -1.57 -23.98
N PRO A 239 6.64 -0.54 -24.24
CA PRO A 239 6.18 0.85 -24.27
C PRO A 239 4.98 1.09 -25.19
N GLU A 240 4.95 0.45 -26.36
CA GLU A 240 3.89 0.58 -27.36
C GLU A 240 2.57 -0.04 -26.90
N GLN A 241 2.61 -1.03 -26.04
CA GLN A 241 1.43 -1.72 -25.48
C GLN A 241 0.97 -1.13 -24.16
N ASN A 242 1.86 -0.43 -23.44
CA ASN A 242 1.59 0.10 -22.12
C ASN A 242 0.38 1.05 -22.09
N GLN A 243 0.25 1.94 -23.08
CA GLN A 243 -0.88 2.86 -23.15
C GLN A 243 -2.21 2.11 -23.37
N LEU A 244 -2.24 1.11 -24.23
CA LEU A 244 -3.43 0.29 -24.48
C LEU A 244 -3.78 -0.54 -23.25
N PHE A 245 -2.78 -1.10 -22.57
CA PHE A 245 -2.95 -1.84 -21.32
C PHE A 245 -3.59 -0.97 -20.24
N ARG A 246 -3.08 0.24 -20.03
CA ARG A 246 -3.59 1.18 -19.03
C ARG A 246 -5.01 1.64 -19.31
N GLN A 247 -5.29 1.98 -20.58
CA GLN A 247 -6.64 2.38 -20.98
C GLN A 247 -7.63 1.24 -20.75
N GLY A 248 -7.29 0.03 -21.19
CA GLY A 248 -8.14 -1.15 -20.98
C GLY A 248 -8.35 -1.48 -19.51
N TRP A 249 -7.30 -1.34 -18.68
CA TRP A 249 -7.41 -1.53 -17.24
C TRP A 249 -8.32 -0.47 -16.60
N TYR A 250 -8.18 0.80 -17.02
CA TYR A 250 -9.09 1.86 -16.55
C TYR A 250 -10.54 1.58 -16.92
N ASP A 251 -10.81 1.23 -18.19
CA ASP A 251 -12.16 0.95 -18.67
C ASP A 251 -12.77 -0.26 -17.95
N PHE A 252 -11.98 -1.29 -17.68
CA PHE A 252 -12.37 -2.44 -16.86
C PHE A 252 -12.70 -2.00 -15.43
N SER A 253 -11.82 -1.24 -14.80
CA SER A 253 -12.02 -0.80 -13.42
C SER A 253 -13.24 0.11 -13.30
N ALA A 254 -13.46 0.99 -14.27
CA ALA A 254 -14.63 1.86 -14.30
C ALA A 254 -15.93 1.08 -14.38
N ARG A 255 -15.94 -0.05 -15.09
CA ARG A 255 -17.10 -0.91 -15.25
C ARG A 255 -17.32 -1.85 -14.05
N GLU A 256 -16.26 -2.42 -13.50
CA GLU A 256 -16.36 -3.51 -12.52
C GLU A 256 -16.24 -3.03 -11.07
N TYR A 257 -15.29 -2.13 -10.76
CA TYR A 257 -15.00 -1.69 -9.38
C TYR A 257 -15.70 -0.39 -9.00
N PHE A 258 -15.88 0.55 -9.96
CA PHE A 258 -16.28 1.91 -9.61
C PHE A 258 -17.81 2.11 -9.61
N VAL A 259 -18.57 1.12 -9.98
CA VAL A 259 -20.02 1.19 -10.04
C VAL A 259 -20.62 0.33 -8.93
N PRO A 260 -21.30 0.92 -7.92
CA PRO A 260 -21.84 0.19 -6.78
C PRO A 260 -22.74 -0.98 -7.16
N GLU A 261 -23.68 -0.76 -8.09
CA GLU A 261 -24.65 -1.76 -8.56
C GLU A 261 -24.25 -2.43 -9.88
N GLY A 262 -23.19 -1.90 -10.52
CA GLY A 262 -22.71 -2.35 -11.83
C GLY A 262 -21.80 -3.57 -11.74
N GLY A 263 -21.16 -3.83 -12.88
CA GLY A 263 -20.19 -4.91 -13.03
C GLY A 263 -20.80 -6.24 -13.46
N GLN A 264 -20.07 -6.95 -14.29
CA GLN A 264 -20.41 -8.29 -14.77
C GLN A 264 -19.89 -9.37 -13.82
N TYR A 265 -18.96 -9.00 -12.93
CA TYR A 265 -18.23 -9.91 -12.09
C TYR A 265 -18.29 -9.49 -10.61
N HIS A 266 -18.19 -10.50 -9.71
CA HIS A 266 -17.68 -10.25 -8.37
C HIS A 266 -16.20 -10.59 -8.37
N LEU A 267 -15.39 -9.62 -7.99
CA LEU A 267 -13.93 -9.69 -8.01
C LEU A 267 -13.39 -9.55 -6.59
N GLY A 268 -12.49 -10.42 -6.20
CA GLY A 268 -11.89 -10.34 -4.88
C GLY A 268 -10.75 -11.34 -4.68
N THR A 269 -10.34 -11.47 -3.44
CA THR A 269 -9.22 -12.32 -3.04
C THR A 269 -9.59 -13.11 -1.79
N LEU A 270 -9.39 -14.40 -1.84
CA LEU A 270 -9.30 -15.25 -0.65
C LEU A 270 -7.91 -15.05 -0.05
N VAL A 271 -7.85 -14.72 1.22
CA VAL A 271 -6.57 -14.49 1.90
C VAL A 271 -6.51 -15.34 3.15
N ARG A 272 -5.45 -16.15 3.25
CA ARG A 272 -5.12 -16.81 4.50
C ARG A 272 -4.03 -16.02 5.22
N HIS A 273 -4.34 -15.55 6.41
CA HIS A 273 -3.41 -14.90 7.33
C HIS A 273 -2.83 -15.98 8.25
N SER A 274 -1.77 -16.65 7.81
CA SER A 274 -1.20 -17.80 8.52
C SER A 274 -0.70 -17.44 9.92
N GLY A 275 -0.13 -16.25 10.11
CA GLY A 275 0.31 -15.76 11.42
C GLY A 275 -0.82 -15.55 12.44
N ALA A 276 -2.03 -15.26 11.98
CA ALA A 276 -3.22 -15.05 12.81
C ALA A 276 -4.17 -16.26 12.80
N ASN A 277 -3.92 -17.24 11.94
CA ASN A 277 -4.81 -18.37 11.65
C ASN A 277 -6.25 -17.94 11.26
N ILE A 278 -6.35 -16.91 10.44
CA ILE A 278 -7.62 -16.33 9.95
C ILE A 278 -7.67 -16.46 8.43
N SER A 279 -8.82 -16.86 7.89
CA SER A 279 -9.09 -16.88 6.46
C SER A 279 -10.13 -15.81 6.10
N THR A 280 -9.83 -14.96 5.13
CA THR A 280 -10.67 -13.81 4.79
C THR A 280 -11.03 -13.78 3.32
N ILE A 281 -12.19 -13.20 3.02
CA ILE A 281 -12.55 -12.69 1.70
C ILE A 281 -12.39 -11.18 1.73
N GLU A 282 -11.62 -10.67 0.77
CA GLU A 282 -11.25 -9.26 0.68
C GLU A 282 -11.57 -8.73 -0.71
N PHE A 283 -12.11 -7.53 -0.77
CA PHE A 283 -12.38 -6.79 -1.99
C PHE A 283 -11.34 -5.69 -2.18
N ALA A 284 -11.08 -5.29 -3.42
CA ALA A 284 -10.09 -4.24 -3.69
C ALA A 284 -10.41 -2.95 -2.92
N ILE A 285 -9.40 -2.25 -2.41
CA ILE A 285 -9.58 -1.04 -1.58
C ILE A 285 -10.44 0.01 -2.28
N GLY A 286 -10.34 0.13 -3.60
CA GLY A 286 -11.11 1.07 -4.38
C GLY A 286 -12.43 0.52 -4.95
N ASP A 287 -12.85 -0.69 -4.57
CA ASP A 287 -14.12 -1.26 -5.04
C ASP A 287 -15.31 -0.62 -4.32
N ALA A 288 -16.22 -0.04 -5.07
CA ALA A 288 -17.46 0.56 -4.58
C ALA A 288 -18.56 -0.48 -4.30
N ILE A 289 -18.16 -1.71 -3.98
CA ILE A 289 -19.06 -2.87 -3.78
C ILE A 289 -20.08 -2.60 -2.68
N THR A 290 -21.35 -2.91 -2.96
CA THR A 290 -22.46 -2.78 -1.99
C THR A 290 -22.54 -3.96 -1.03
N ALA A 291 -23.26 -3.78 0.08
CA ALA A 291 -23.53 -4.82 1.06
C ALA A 291 -24.14 -6.09 0.43
N GLU A 292 -25.11 -5.91 -0.48
CA GLU A 292 -25.76 -7.02 -1.18
C GLU A 292 -24.77 -7.77 -2.10
N ARG A 293 -23.94 -7.03 -2.84
CA ARG A 293 -22.91 -7.64 -3.70
C ARG A 293 -21.84 -8.37 -2.86
N MET A 294 -21.44 -7.82 -1.72
CA MET A 294 -20.53 -8.50 -0.80
C MET A 294 -21.09 -9.82 -0.30
N LYS A 295 -22.37 -9.80 0.09
CA LYS A 295 -23.08 -11.00 0.57
C LYS A 295 -23.17 -12.06 -0.52
N ASP A 296 -23.59 -11.67 -1.72
CA ASP A 296 -23.74 -12.58 -2.87
C ASP A 296 -22.39 -13.20 -3.26
N ALA A 297 -21.35 -12.36 -3.40
CA ALA A 297 -20.00 -12.82 -3.68
C ALA A 297 -19.48 -13.77 -2.59
N PHE A 298 -19.69 -13.43 -1.31
CA PHE A 298 -19.24 -14.24 -0.19
C PHE A 298 -19.81 -15.66 -0.25
N PHE A 299 -21.14 -15.79 -0.27
CA PHE A 299 -21.78 -17.12 -0.24
C PHE A 299 -21.51 -17.93 -1.50
N THR A 300 -21.45 -17.28 -2.66
CA THR A 300 -21.09 -17.96 -3.91
C THR A 300 -19.67 -18.51 -3.85
N VAL A 301 -18.70 -17.74 -3.36
CA VAL A 301 -17.29 -18.15 -3.29
C VAL A 301 -17.07 -19.24 -2.25
N VAL A 302 -17.58 -19.07 -1.02
CA VAL A 302 -17.31 -20.05 0.05
C VAL A 302 -17.98 -21.41 -0.23
N ALA A 303 -19.07 -21.42 -0.99
CA ALA A 303 -19.68 -22.67 -1.45
C ALA A 303 -18.74 -23.54 -2.31
N HIS A 304 -17.70 -22.95 -2.86
CA HIS A 304 -16.68 -23.61 -3.68
C HIS A 304 -15.37 -23.88 -2.93
N THR A 305 -15.37 -23.76 -1.59
CA THR A 305 -14.23 -24.03 -0.72
C THR A 305 -14.46 -25.27 0.16
N PRO A 306 -13.39 -25.92 0.66
CA PRO A 306 -13.54 -27.14 1.49
C PRO A 306 -14.33 -26.93 2.77
N ASN A 307 -14.13 -25.80 3.41
CA ASN A 307 -14.72 -25.44 4.71
C ASN A 307 -15.32 -24.03 4.62
N PRO A 308 -16.57 -23.89 4.17
CA PRO A 308 -17.21 -22.58 4.03
C PRO A 308 -17.20 -21.71 5.30
N THR A 309 -17.30 -22.36 6.48
CA THR A 309 -17.39 -21.69 7.77
C THR A 309 -16.06 -21.10 8.27
N ASP A 310 -14.94 -21.43 7.62
CA ASP A 310 -13.62 -20.90 7.98
C ASP A 310 -13.41 -19.46 7.44
N TRP A 311 -14.27 -18.98 6.55
CA TRP A 311 -14.13 -17.73 5.85
C TRP A 311 -14.97 -16.61 6.46
N VAL A 312 -14.39 -15.42 6.50
CA VAL A 312 -15.05 -14.21 6.97
C VAL A 312 -14.74 -13.04 6.03
N ILE A 313 -15.64 -12.08 5.89
CA ILE A 313 -15.35 -10.84 5.16
C ILE A 313 -14.42 -9.97 6.01
N ARG A 314 -13.38 -9.44 5.39
CA ARG A 314 -12.54 -8.40 5.95
C ARG A 314 -12.59 -7.16 5.05
N PRO A 315 -13.26 -6.07 5.50
CA PRO A 315 -13.22 -4.81 4.76
C PRO A 315 -11.81 -4.19 4.81
N GLN A 316 -11.37 -3.57 3.72
CA GLN A 316 -10.06 -2.94 3.62
C GLN A 316 -10.11 -1.41 3.73
N ALA A 317 -11.28 -0.80 3.58
CA ALA A 317 -11.51 0.64 3.62
C ALA A 317 -12.76 0.98 4.44
N ASP A 318 -12.87 2.22 4.91
CA ASP A 318 -14.00 2.66 5.74
C ASP A 318 -15.33 2.60 4.98
N ASP A 319 -15.34 2.86 3.69
CA ASP A 319 -16.54 2.67 2.85
C ASP A 319 -17.02 1.21 2.86
N GLN A 320 -16.07 0.27 2.78
CA GLN A 320 -16.39 -1.15 2.88
C GLN A 320 -16.84 -1.53 4.31
N VAL A 321 -16.26 -0.94 5.35
CA VAL A 321 -16.74 -1.09 6.74
C VAL A 321 -18.19 -0.67 6.84
N ALA A 322 -18.57 0.46 6.23
CA ALA A 322 -19.94 0.94 6.21
C ALA A 322 -20.89 -0.03 5.48
N GLN A 323 -20.44 -0.66 4.38
CA GLN A 323 -21.23 -1.67 3.67
C GLN A 323 -21.38 -2.97 4.50
N VAL A 324 -20.30 -3.43 5.15
CA VAL A 324 -20.37 -4.61 6.04
C VAL A 324 -21.31 -4.35 7.21
N ARG A 325 -21.35 -3.13 7.76
CA ARG A 325 -22.32 -2.78 8.82
C ARG A 325 -23.77 -2.86 8.33
N LYS A 326 -24.06 -2.48 7.10
CA LYS A 326 -25.41 -2.67 6.50
C LYS A 326 -25.79 -4.14 6.37
N ALA A 327 -24.79 -5.02 6.16
CA ALA A 327 -24.96 -6.47 6.07
C ALA A 327 -24.79 -7.18 7.42
N GLU A 328 -24.66 -6.43 8.53
CA GLU A 328 -24.36 -7.00 9.85
C GLU A 328 -25.39 -8.05 10.28
N GLY A 329 -24.91 -9.18 10.77
CA GLY A 329 -25.75 -10.34 11.10
C GLY A 329 -26.21 -11.18 9.90
N SER A 330 -25.92 -10.77 8.66
CA SER A 330 -26.24 -11.53 7.44
C SER A 330 -25.03 -12.14 6.74
N VAL A 331 -23.82 -11.74 7.14
CA VAL A 331 -22.54 -12.30 6.68
C VAL A 331 -21.56 -12.38 7.86
N PRO A 332 -20.67 -13.39 7.91
CA PRO A 332 -19.59 -13.39 8.88
C PRO A 332 -18.53 -12.34 8.48
N ALA A 333 -18.15 -11.49 9.42
CA ALA A 333 -17.17 -10.42 9.17
C ALA A 333 -16.28 -10.15 10.37
N ILE A 334 -15.08 -9.67 10.09
CA ILE A 334 -14.11 -9.22 11.09
C ILE A 334 -13.66 -7.79 10.79
N GLY A 335 -13.20 -7.09 11.84
CA GLY A 335 -12.66 -5.74 11.65
C GLY A 335 -11.41 -5.72 10.77
N PRO A 336 -11.14 -4.57 10.09
CA PRO A 336 -10.01 -4.42 9.16
C PRO A 336 -8.66 -4.84 9.76
N ASN A 337 -8.47 -4.60 11.05
CA ASN A 337 -7.22 -4.84 11.77
C ASN A 337 -7.19 -6.19 12.52
N ALA A 338 -8.25 -6.99 12.47
CA ALA A 338 -8.33 -8.24 13.24
C ALA A 338 -7.20 -9.24 12.92
N PRO A 339 -6.79 -9.47 11.64
CA PRO A 339 -5.67 -10.36 11.34
C PRO A 339 -4.32 -9.82 11.83
N TYR A 340 -4.24 -8.53 12.10
CA TYR A 340 -3.01 -7.86 12.55
C TYR A 340 -2.93 -7.71 14.07
N ARG A 341 -3.91 -8.19 14.80
CA ARG A 341 -3.83 -8.29 16.27
C ARG A 341 -2.69 -9.23 16.62
N GLY A 342 -1.66 -8.69 17.28
CA GLY A 342 -0.47 -9.46 17.63
C GLY A 342 0.64 -9.46 16.58
N ILE A 343 0.45 -8.81 15.39
CA ILE A 343 1.56 -8.55 14.49
C ILE A 343 2.57 -7.67 15.22
N THR A 344 3.79 -8.18 15.28
CA THR A 344 4.94 -7.48 15.82
C THR A 344 5.82 -6.87 14.74
N TYR A 345 5.58 -7.20 13.48
CA TYR A 345 6.41 -6.83 12.35
C TYR A 345 5.60 -6.17 11.22
N GLN A 346 6.10 -5.03 10.70
CA GLN A 346 5.55 -4.37 9.51
C GLN A 346 6.71 -4.00 8.58
N PRO A 347 6.84 -4.61 7.40
CA PRO A 347 7.79 -4.18 6.39
C PRO A 347 7.29 -2.89 5.70
N LEU A 348 8.19 -1.95 5.46
CA LEU A 348 7.87 -0.67 4.82
C LEU A 348 8.74 -0.42 3.59
N THR A 349 10.07 -0.60 3.73
CA THR A 349 10.99 -0.51 2.60
C THR A 349 11.83 -1.78 2.55
N HIS A 350 11.55 -2.61 1.54
CA HIS A 350 12.30 -3.85 1.31
C HIS A 350 13.68 -3.49 0.76
N ALA A 351 14.70 -3.66 1.56
CA ALA A 351 16.08 -3.33 1.20
C ALA A 351 17.08 -4.02 2.13
N VAL A 352 18.35 -3.92 1.77
CA VAL A 352 19.47 -4.35 2.59
C VAL A 352 20.27 -3.13 3.02
N GLY A 353 20.66 -3.09 4.29
CA GLY A 353 21.52 -2.04 4.83
C GLY A 353 22.57 -2.59 5.78
N PHE A 354 23.63 -1.81 5.97
CA PHE A 354 24.75 -2.15 6.82
C PHE A 354 25.10 -1.00 7.74
N GLY A 355 25.36 -1.28 9.00
CA GLY A 355 25.75 -0.27 9.97
C GLY A 355 25.79 -0.81 11.40
N THR A 356 26.09 0.06 12.35
CA THR A 356 26.01 -0.26 13.78
C THR A 356 24.58 -0.18 14.24
N LEU A 357 24.08 -1.26 14.83
CA LEU A 357 22.75 -1.31 15.41
C LEU A 357 22.70 -0.50 16.70
N THR A 358 21.96 0.60 16.72
CA THR A 358 21.99 1.55 17.84
C THR A 358 20.57 1.91 18.26
N PHE A 359 20.28 1.81 19.57
CA PHE A 359 19.01 2.32 20.11
C PHE A 359 19.16 3.80 20.50
N ILE A 360 18.23 4.62 20.02
CA ILE A 360 18.10 6.03 20.41
C ILE A 360 16.60 6.32 20.50
N SER A 361 16.15 6.88 21.62
CA SER A 361 14.74 7.27 21.76
C SER A 361 14.35 8.37 20.77
N ALA A 362 13.11 8.39 20.31
CA ALA A 362 12.62 9.43 19.40
C ALA A 362 12.80 10.85 19.99
N ALA A 363 12.68 10.98 21.31
CA ALA A 363 12.89 12.24 22.02
C ALA A 363 14.36 12.74 22.01
N ASP A 364 15.31 11.81 21.90
CA ASP A 364 16.75 12.14 21.90
C ASP A 364 17.33 12.26 20.49
N LEU A 365 16.61 11.81 19.47
CA LEU A 365 17.08 11.86 18.08
C LEU A 365 17.45 13.27 17.63
N ALA A 366 16.69 14.28 18.03
CA ALA A 366 16.96 15.68 17.66
C ALA A 366 18.26 16.22 18.27
N LYS A 367 18.76 15.58 19.31
CA LYS A 367 19.99 15.95 20.05
C LYS A 367 21.18 15.08 19.69
N THR A 368 20.95 13.98 18.96
CA THR A 368 21.96 12.96 18.67
C THR A 368 22.44 13.09 17.22
N VAL A 369 23.74 13.08 17.04
CA VAL A 369 24.35 13.00 15.71
C VAL A 369 24.29 11.57 15.22
N LEU A 370 23.51 11.34 14.16
CA LEU A 370 23.41 10.04 13.52
C LEU A 370 24.42 9.90 12.40
N LEU A 371 25.17 8.83 12.44
CA LEU A 371 26.12 8.47 11.38
C LEU A 371 25.40 7.76 10.24
N PRO A 372 25.85 7.89 8.99
CA PRO A 372 25.29 7.09 7.88
C PRO A 372 25.32 5.59 8.15
N GLN A 373 26.41 5.10 8.78
CA GLN A 373 26.56 3.69 9.16
C GLN A 373 25.77 3.32 10.42
N THR A 374 24.68 4.00 10.74
CA THR A 374 23.78 3.63 11.82
C THR A 374 22.61 2.85 11.29
N ILE A 375 22.27 1.73 11.93
CA ILE A 375 20.96 1.10 11.84
C ILE A 375 20.25 1.47 13.14
N LEU A 376 19.28 2.36 13.02
CA LEU A 376 18.54 2.95 14.15
C LEU A 376 17.45 2.00 14.64
N VAL A 377 17.43 1.75 15.95
CA VAL A 377 16.26 1.23 16.66
C VAL A 377 15.68 2.37 17.49
N THR A 378 14.39 2.62 17.38
CA THR A 378 13.74 3.72 18.14
C THR A 378 12.34 3.31 18.61
N ASP A 379 11.90 3.91 19.72
CA ASP A 379 10.61 3.61 20.34
C ASP A 379 9.42 4.19 19.57
N ASP A 380 9.61 5.27 18.82
CA ASP A 380 8.53 5.89 18.05
C ASP A 380 9.00 6.29 16.65
N VAL A 381 8.06 6.72 15.82
CA VAL A 381 8.34 7.18 14.45
C VAL A 381 8.94 8.58 14.49
N PRO A 382 10.20 8.78 14.10
CA PRO A 382 10.79 10.11 14.09
C PRO A 382 10.18 10.97 12.99
N ASN A 383 10.11 12.29 13.25
CA ASN A 383 9.64 13.24 12.24
C ASN A 383 10.48 13.25 10.98
N ASP A 384 11.73 12.84 11.10
CA ASP A 384 12.71 12.91 10.04
C ASP A 384 13.91 12.01 10.34
N ILE A 385 14.55 11.52 9.28
CA ILE A 385 15.76 10.70 9.37
C ILE A 385 16.85 11.22 8.43
N PRO A 386 18.10 11.26 8.85
CA PRO A 386 19.22 11.46 7.95
C PRO A 386 19.43 10.21 7.07
N LEU A 387 20.37 10.28 6.14
CA LEU A 387 20.85 9.07 5.47
C LEU A 387 21.42 8.11 6.49
N MET A 388 20.96 6.86 6.50
CA MET A 388 21.37 5.82 7.45
C MET A 388 21.31 4.42 6.85
N GLY A 389 21.92 3.47 7.55
CA GLY A 389 21.99 2.07 7.16
C GLY A 389 20.67 1.33 7.27
N GLY A 390 19.75 1.80 8.10
CA GLY A 390 18.44 1.19 8.29
C GLY A 390 17.68 1.79 9.45
N ILE A 391 16.37 1.55 9.52
CA ILE A 391 15.52 1.98 10.63
C ILE A 391 14.55 0.88 11.06
N ILE A 392 14.45 0.72 12.37
CA ILE A 392 13.53 -0.18 13.08
C ILE A 392 12.78 0.67 14.10
N THR A 393 11.46 0.83 13.93
CA THR A 393 10.61 1.54 14.89
C THR A 393 9.74 0.57 15.67
N GLU A 394 9.39 0.89 16.92
CA GLU A 394 8.44 0.09 17.70
C GLU A 394 6.99 0.49 17.42
N SER A 395 6.76 1.72 17.01
CA SER A 395 5.45 2.22 16.57
C SER A 395 5.23 1.96 15.09
N PHE A 396 3.98 1.60 14.73
CA PHE A 396 3.59 1.42 13.32
C PHE A 396 3.69 2.73 12.55
N GLN A 397 4.10 2.62 11.28
CA GLN A 397 4.21 3.75 10.36
C GLN A 397 3.10 3.70 9.31
N THR A 398 2.64 4.87 8.87
CA THR A 398 1.78 4.95 7.69
C THR A 398 2.63 4.83 6.41
N PRO A 399 2.09 4.27 5.32
CA PRO A 399 2.81 4.18 4.04
C PRO A 399 3.30 5.53 3.50
N LEU A 400 2.62 6.62 3.83
CA LEU A 400 2.96 8.00 3.45
C LEU A 400 3.70 8.77 4.54
N SER A 401 4.14 8.13 5.61
CA SER A 401 4.98 8.80 6.60
C SER A 401 6.24 9.34 5.93
N HIS A 402 6.67 10.52 6.36
CA HIS A 402 7.87 11.17 5.82
C HIS A 402 9.10 10.25 5.87
N VAL A 403 9.25 9.50 6.96
CA VAL A 403 10.30 8.50 7.15
C VAL A 403 10.23 7.40 6.08
N ASN A 404 9.04 6.90 5.79
CA ASN A 404 8.89 5.85 4.78
C ASN A 404 9.16 6.35 3.36
N VAL A 405 8.66 7.54 3.02
CA VAL A 405 8.94 8.18 1.73
C VAL A 405 10.45 8.38 1.54
N LEU A 406 11.15 8.91 2.56
CA LEU A 406 12.60 9.07 2.52
C LEU A 406 13.34 7.74 2.41
N SER A 407 12.90 6.73 3.17
CA SER A 407 13.51 5.40 3.15
C SER A 407 13.39 4.74 1.78
N ARG A 408 12.23 4.83 1.14
CA ARG A 408 12.00 4.34 -0.23
C ARG A 408 12.89 5.05 -1.22
N GLY A 409 12.89 6.38 -1.25
CA GLY A 409 13.71 7.17 -2.17
C GLY A 409 15.21 6.90 -2.04
N ARG A 410 15.66 6.50 -0.87
CA ARG A 410 17.08 6.21 -0.57
C ARG A 410 17.45 4.73 -0.66
N GLY A 411 16.47 3.82 -0.78
CA GLY A 411 16.70 2.38 -0.65
C GLY A 411 17.24 2.00 0.73
N THR A 412 16.75 2.66 1.79
CA THR A 412 17.08 2.39 3.19
C THR A 412 16.10 1.39 3.77
N PRO A 413 16.53 0.23 4.29
CA PRO A 413 15.61 -0.73 4.89
C PRO A 413 14.85 -0.07 6.04
N ASN A 414 13.53 -0.15 6.00
CA ASN A 414 12.62 0.42 6.99
C ASN A 414 11.58 -0.61 7.41
N MET A 415 11.48 -0.84 8.70
CA MET A 415 10.50 -1.77 9.27
C MET A 415 10.03 -1.34 10.64
N VAL A 416 8.85 -1.83 11.02
CA VAL A 416 8.39 -1.84 12.41
C VAL A 416 8.67 -3.20 13.01
N LEU A 417 9.15 -3.19 14.24
CA LEU A 417 9.22 -4.36 15.11
C LEU A 417 8.75 -3.97 16.50
N ARG A 418 7.52 -4.30 16.84
CA ARG A 418 6.99 -4.06 18.19
C ARG A 418 7.89 -4.71 19.22
N ASN A 419 8.19 -4.00 20.28
CA ASN A 419 9.07 -4.46 21.34
C ASN A 419 10.49 -4.83 20.85
N ALA A 420 11.02 -4.11 19.85
CA ALA A 420 12.36 -4.32 19.30
C ALA A 420 13.43 -4.32 20.40
N ARG A 421 13.25 -3.50 21.44
CA ARG A 421 14.14 -3.41 22.59
C ARG A 421 14.15 -4.65 23.49
N SER A 422 13.20 -5.56 23.34
CA SER A 422 13.14 -6.84 24.06
C SER A 422 13.23 -8.04 23.12
N ASP A 423 13.32 -7.83 21.82
CA ASP A 423 13.51 -8.92 20.85
C ASP A 423 14.93 -9.49 20.99
N PRO A 424 15.08 -10.81 21.29
CA PRO A 424 16.40 -11.42 21.49
C PRO A 424 17.34 -11.27 20.29
N ARG A 425 16.82 -11.22 19.05
CA ARG A 425 17.62 -11.06 17.82
C ARG A 425 18.23 -9.66 17.73
N VAL A 426 17.49 -8.65 18.18
CA VAL A 426 17.94 -7.26 18.21
C VAL A 426 18.90 -7.04 19.38
N MET A 427 18.52 -7.49 20.56
CA MET A 427 19.31 -7.29 21.79
C MET A 427 20.69 -7.95 21.73
N ALA A 428 20.78 -9.15 21.14
CA ALA A 428 22.05 -9.86 21.01
C ALA A 428 23.07 -9.12 20.11
N LEU A 429 22.59 -8.23 19.23
CA LEU A 429 23.41 -7.54 18.24
C LEU A 429 23.48 -6.02 18.47
N LEU A 430 22.93 -5.52 19.56
CA LEU A 430 22.95 -4.09 19.88
C LEU A 430 24.39 -3.60 20.03
N ASN A 431 24.66 -2.43 19.48
CA ASN A 431 25.99 -1.79 19.40
C ASN A 431 27.05 -2.58 18.60
N GLN A 432 26.60 -3.54 17.78
CA GLN A 432 27.47 -4.28 16.87
C GLN A 432 27.26 -3.84 15.41
N PRO A 433 28.28 -3.97 14.55
CA PRO A 433 28.10 -3.83 13.11
C PRO A 433 27.25 -4.99 12.58
N VAL A 434 26.14 -4.66 11.91
CA VAL A 434 25.18 -5.65 11.41
C VAL A 434 24.80 -5.42 9.96
N ARG A 435 24.29 -6.48 9.33
CA ARG A 435 23.52 -6.46 8.10
C ARG A 435 22.04 -6.64 8.45
N LEU A 436 21.24 -5.66 8.09
CA LEU A 436 19.77 -5.72 8.15
C LEU A 436 19.21 -5.94 6.75
N GLU A 437 18.34 -6.95 6.62
CA GLU A 437 17.57 -7.18 5.41
C GLU A 437 16.09 -7.20 5.78
N VAL A 438 15.32 -6.27 5.22
CA VAL A 438 13.86 -6.18 5.37
C VAL A 438 13.20 -6.86 4.18
N ARG A 439 12.36 -7.84 4.44
CA ARG A 439 11.57 -8.60 3.47
C ARG A 439 10.09 -8.47 3.77
N ALA A 440 9.28 -8.90 2.83
CA ALA A 440 7.83 -8.87 3.02
C ALA A 440 7.35 -9.79 4.15
N ASP A 441 8.01 -10.93 4.35
CA ASP A 441 7.65 -12.00 5.29
C ASP A 441 8.40 -11.96 6.63
N GLY A 442 9.35 -11.03 6.77
CA GLY A 442 10.17 -10.94 7.96
C GLY A 442 11.45 -10.16 7.73
N PHE A 443 12.39 -10.26 8.64
CA PHE A 443 13.69 -9.62 8.51
C PHE A 443 14.82 -10.58 8.86
N ALA A 444 15.98 -10.33 8.28
CA ALA A 444 17.22 -10.98 8.67
C ALA A 444 18.17 -9.94 9.29
N LEU A 445 18.68 -10.25 10.47
CA LEU A 445 19.67 -9.44 11.18
C LEU A 445 20.85 -10.32 11.58
N ARG A 446 22.04 -10.00 11.12
CA ARG A 446 23.25 -10.74 11.45
C ARG A 446 24.45 -9.81 11.66
N LEU A 447 25.47 -10.29 12.35
CA LEU A 447 26.75 -9.60 12.40
C LEU A 447 27.29 -9.35 10.98
N ALA A 448 27.90 -8.21 10.81
CA ALA A 448 28.64 -7.85 9.60
C ALA A 448 30.09 -7.53 9.95
N SER A 449 31.00 -7.83 9.06
CA SER A 449 32.39 -7.40 9.18
C SER A 449 32.53 -5.91 8.83
N VAL A 450 33.54 -5.26 9.35
CA VAL A 450 33.89 -3.87 9.00
C VAL A 450 34.10 -3.73 7.47
N GLY A 451 34.67 -4.76 6.84
CA GLY A 451 34.85 -4.80 5.38
C GLY A 451 33.52 -4.79 4.61
N GLU A 452 32.51 -5.57 5.04
CA GLU A 452 31.17 -5.57 4.42
C GLU A 452 30.52 -4.18 4.55
N VAL A 453 30.59 -3.58 5.74
CA VAL A 453 30.04 -2.22 5.96
C VAL A 453 30.74 -1.21 5.05
N SER A 454 32.07 -1.21 5.01
CA SER A 454 32.84 -0.29 4.17
C SER A 454 32.55 -0.46 2.68
N THR A 455 32.48 -1.72 2.19
CA THR A 455 32.18 -2.04 0.79
C THR A 455 30.77 -1.56 0.41
N PHE A 456 29.76 -1.81 1.25
CA PHE A 456 28.39 -1.35 1.02
C PHE A 456 28.33 0.17 0.85
N TRP A 457 28.96 0.91 1.75
CA TRP A 457 28.95 2.37 1.72
C TRP A 457 29.75 2.95 0.56
N ALA A 458 30.86 2.31 0.18
CA ALA A 458 31.63 2.69 -1.01
C ALA A 458 30.81 2.50 -2.30
N MET A 459 30.11 1.38 -2.44
CA MET A 459 29.22 1.13 -3.60
C MET A 459 28.02 2.11 -3.63
N ARG A 460 27.50 2.48 -2.47
CA ARG A 460 26.38 3.42 -2.37
C ARG A 460 26.78 4.84 -2.76
N ALA A 461 28.02 5.22 -2.55
CA ALA A 461 28.58 6.52 -2.95
C ALA A 461 28.92 6.60 -4.45
N ALA A 462 28.96 5.50 -5.17
CA ALA A 462 29.39 5.44 -6.59
C ALA A 462 28.26 5.78 -7.59
N ARG A 463 27.30 6.61 -7.23
CA ARG A 463 26.20 7.03 -8.13
C ARG A 463 26.65 8.13 -9.09
N THR A 464 25.99 8.22 -10.25
CA THR A 464 26.19 9.36 -11.18
C THR A 464 25.88 10.67 -10.46
N PRO A 465 26.82 11.63 -10.42
CA PRO A 465 26.62 12.90 -9.73
C PRO A 465 25.45 13.70 -10.33
N LEU A 466 24.54 14.14 -9.47
CA LEU A 466 23.49 15.06 -9.88
C LEU A 466 24.01 16.46 -10.08
N GLN A 467 23.63 17.10 -11.18
CA GLN A 467 24.05 18.45 -11.49
C GLN A 467 22.93 19.43 -11.12
N PRO A 468 23.13 20.31 -10.13
CA PRO A 468 22.18 21.36 -9.83
C PRO A 468 22.18 22.41 -10.97
N PRO A 469 21.04 23.11 -11.18
CA PRO A 469 20.98 24.26 -12.09
C PRO A 469 22.10 25.26 -11.75
N GLN A 470 22.69 25.84 -12.79
CA GLN A 470 23.76 26.83 -12.65
C GLN A 470 23.22 28.05 -11.88
N LEU A 471 23.98 28.55 -10.91
CA LEU A 471 23.58 29.70 -10.11
C LEU A 471 23.66 31.00 -10.92
N ASP A 472 22.61 31.83 -10.85
CA ASP A 472 22.59 33.22 -11.27
C ASP A 472 22.51 34.12 -10.04
N LEU A 473 23.67 34.63 -9.61
CA LEU A 473 23.79 35.51 -8.44
C LEU A 473 23.75 37.01 -8.83
N SER A 474 23.42 37.34 -10.06
CA SER A 474 23.37 38.73 -10.56
C SER A 474 22.19 39.52 -9.98
N VAL A 475 21.08 38.85 -9.67
CA VAL A 475 19.85 39.47 -9.19
C VAL A 475 19.90 39.65 -7.67
N LYS A 476 19.71 40.92 -7.23
CA LYS A 476 19.71 41.31 -5.81
C LYS A 476 18.42 41.96 -5.33
N SER A 477 17.52 42.35 -6.24
CA SER A 477 16.22 42.90 -5.85
C SER A 477 15.28 41.81 -5.34
N LEU A 478 14.41 42.13 -4.36
CA LEU A 478 13.34 41.23 -3.97
C LEU A 478 12.40 41.01 -5.15
N LEU A 479 12.03 39.76 -5.39
CA LEU A 479 11.19 39.39 -6.55
C LEU A 479 9.79 38.98 -6.08
N PRO A 480 8.72 39.65 -6.56
CA PRO A 480 7.35 39.18 -6.33
C PRO A 480 7.16 37.79 -6.93
N ILE A 481 6.45 36.90 -6.21
CA ILE A 481 6.22 35.52 -6.68
C ILE A 481 5.50 35.51 -8.03
N ALA A 482 4.55 36.42 -8.25
CA ALA A 482 3.81 36.53 -9.51
C ALA A 482 4.70 36.82 -10.74
N SER A 483 5.96 37.24 -10.55
CA SER A 483 6.91 37.47 -11.64
C SER A 483 7.82 36.28 -11.94
N LEU A 484 7.71 35.19 -11.15
CA LEU A 484 8.62 34.05 -11.21
C LEU A 484 7.99 32.85 -11.92
N THR A 485 8.84 32.06 -12.55
CA THR A 485 8.53 30.76 -13.16
C THR A 485 9.55 29.71 -12.73
N ILE A 486 9.37 28.45 -13.14
CA ILE A 486 10.37 27.39 -12.88
C ILE A 486 11.73 27.71 -13.50
N ALA A 487 11.82 28.58 -14.53
CA ALA A 487 13.08 29.04 -15.12
C ALA A 487 13.92 29.89 -14.14
N ASP A 488 13.32 30.42 -13.07
CA ASP A 488 13.99 31.26 -12.08
C ASP A 488 14.66 30.45 -10.93
N ILE A 489 14.60 29.10 -10.98
CA ILE A 489 15.33 28.25 -10.01
C ILE A 489 16.78 28.69 -9.80
N PRO A 490 17.57 29.04 -10.86
CA PRO A 490 18.94 29.56 -10.70
C PRO A 490 19.10 30.81 -9.84
N ARG A 491 18.04 31.60 -9.65
CA ARG A 491 18.04 32.90 -8.96
C ARG A 491 17.45 32.82 -7.56
N VAL A 492 16.35 32.08 -7.41
CA VAL A 492 15.53 32.09 -6.17
C VAL A 492 15.37 30.74 -5.51
N GLY A 493 15.79 29.66 -6.17
CA GLY A 493 15.63 28.27 -5.70
C GLY A 493 14.28 27.67 -6.03
N GLY A 494 14.14 26.36 -5.75
CA GLY A 494 13.02 25.54 -6.17
C GLY A 494 11.67 26.00 -5.62
N LYS A 495 11.53 26.13 -4.30
CA LYS A 495 10.22 26.48 -3.68
C LYS A 495 9.68 27.83 -4.14
N ALA A 496 10.52 28.85 -4.26
CA ALA A 496 10.09 30.15 -4.70
C ALA A 496 9.70 30.14 -6.18
N ALA A 497 10.50 29.52 -7.03
CA ALA A 497 10.24 29.39 -8.46
C ALA A 497 8.97 28.59 -8.74
N GLN A 498 8.76 27.48 -8.03
CA GLN A 498 7.56 26.65 -8.19
C GLN A 498 6.31 27.35 -7.68
N LEU A 499 6.38 28.10 -6.56
CA LEU A 499 5.26 28.91 -6.11
C LEU A 499 4.94 30.02 -7.13
N GLY A 500 5.98 30.58 -7.77
CA GLY A 500 5.83 31.49 -8.89
C GLY A 500 5.08 30.85 -10.05
N GLU A 501 5.53 29.70 -10.49
CA GLU A 501 4.87 28.93 -11.55
C GLU A 501 3.40 28.62 -11.19
N LEU A 502 3.15 28.22 -9.94
CA LEU A 502 1.79 28.00 -9.44
C LEU A 502 0.89 29.24 -9.57
N SER A 503 1.43 30.44 -9.38
CA SER A 503 0.66 31.69 -9.49
C SER A 503 0.17 31.96 -10.91
N HIS A 504 0.78 31.30 -11.92
CA HIS A 504 0.38 31.38 -13.32
C HIS A 504 -0.61 30.29 -13.73
N VAL A 505 -0.88 29.32 -12.85
CA VAL A 505 -1.88 28.29 -13.12
C VAL A 505 -3.27 28.90 -13.04
N ASN A 506 -3.91 28.98 -14.18
CA ASN A 506 -5.28 29.49 -14.31
C ASN A 506 -6.17 28.38 -14.86
N SER A 507 -7.09 27.90 -14.05
CA SER A 507 -8.00 26.82 -14.45
C SER A 507 -9.11 27.38 -15.36
N THR A 508 -9.27 26.74 -16.50
CA THR A 508 -10.41 26.96 -17.41
C THR A 508 -11.59 26.03 -17.14
N ARG A 509 -11.45 25.13 -16.16
CA ARG A 509 -12.47 24.15 -15.81
C ARG A 509 -13.65 24.81 -15.11
N GLN A 510 -14.87 24.47 -15.54
CA GLN A 510 -16.10 25.04 -15.00
C GLN A 510 -16.24 24.82 -13.47
N ALA A 511 -15.75 23.72 -12.93
CA ALA A 511 -15.82 23.39 -11.51
C ALA A 511 -14.88 24.24 -10.64
N CYS A 512 -13.80 24.80 -11.19
CA CYS A 512 -12.84 25.64 -10.45
C CYS A 512 -12.21 26.70 -11.36
N PRO A 513 -12.99 27.65 -11.91
CA PRO A 513 -12.45 28.65 -12.80
C PRO A 513 -11.51 29.61 -12.06
N GLY A 514 -10.51 30.11 -12.77
CA GLY A 514 -9.59 31.12 -12.24
C GLY A 514 -8.32 30.54 -11.62
N PRO A 515 -7.57 31.37 -10.87
CA PRO A 515 -6.27 31.00 -10.32
C PRO A 515 -6.38 29.94 -9.21
N VAL A 516 -5.36 29.08 -9.08
CA VAL A 516 -5.38 27.99 -8.09
C VAL A 516 -5.28 28.44 -6.63
N GLY A 517 -4.99 29.72 -6.39
CA GLY A 517 -4.93 30.30 -5.04
C GLY A 517 -3.62 29.94 -4.33
N VAL A 518 -2.62 30.79 -4.51
CA VAL A 518 -1.37 30.77 -3.77
C VAL A 518 -1.42 31.84 -2.65
N PRO A 519 -0.55 31.75 -1.62
CA PRO A 519 -0.42 32.81 -0.64
C PRO A 519 -0.24 34.18 -1.30
N PRO A 520 -1.08 35.18 -0.97
CA PRO A 520 -1.01 36.48 -1.61
C PRO A 520 0.27 37.23 -1.23
N ASP A 521 0.68 38.15 -2.11
CA ASP A 521 1.81 39.06 -1.91
C ASP A 521 3.15 38.42 -1.52
N ALA A 522 3.30 37.09 -1.74
CA ALA A 522 4.53 36.38 -1.49
C ALA A 522 5.69 36.92 -2.35
N PHE A 523 6.92 36.88 -1.81
CA PHE A 523 8.11 37.32 -2.52
C PHE A 523 9.32 36.45 -2.21
N ALA A 524 10.29 36.47 -3.09
CA ALA A 524 11.55 35.77 -2.92
C ALA A 524 12.70 36.73 -2.56
N ILE A 525 13.54 36.31 -1.64
CA ILE A 525 14.87 36.88 -1.38
C ILE A 525 15.86 36.05 -2.20
N PRO A 526 16.50 36.62 -3.25
CA PRO A 526 17.38 35.88 -4.14
C PRO A 526 18.57 35.20 -3.43
N MET A 527 19.04 34.11 -4.03
CA MET A 527 20.16 33.32 -3.51
C MET A 527 21.47 34.14 -3.43
N ALA A 528 21.61 35.19 -4.23
CA ALA A 528 22.74 36.13 -4.16
C ALA A 528 22.98 36.67 -2.75
N HIS A 529 21.90 36.92 -1.97
CA HIS A 529 22.05 37.45 -0.60
C HIS A 529 22.60 36.39 0.37
N GLY A 530 22.13 35.14 0.29
CA GLY A 530 22.64 34.03 1.10
C GLY A 530 24.11 33.73 0.78
N ALA A 531 24.46 33.75 -0.51
CA ALA A 531 25.86 33.62 -0.94
C ALA A 531 26.74 34.74 -0.39
N THR A 532 26.32 36.01 -0.55
CA THR A 532 27.04 37.20 -0.03
C THR A 532 27.16 37.14 1.48
N HIS A 533 26.10 36.73 2.21
CA HIS A 533 26.14 36.60 3.65
C HIS A 533 27.12 35.52 4.11
N THR A 534 27.19 34.38 3.39
CA THR A 534 28.20 33.32 3.66
C THR A 534 29.63 33.83 3.48
N GLU A 535 29.87 34.65 2.46
CA GLU A 535 31.20 35.30 2.25
C GLU A 535 31.55 36.26 3.40
N THR A 536 30.66 37.20 3.69
CA THR A 536 30.91 38.27 4.69
C THR A 536 30.94 37.74 6.11
N SER A 537 30.33 36.60 6.40
CA SER A 537 30.39 35.95 7.71
C SER A 537 31.75 35.32 8.05
N GLY A 538 32.63 35.18 7.06
CA GLY A 538 33.89 34.45 7.20
C GLY A 538 33.67 32.90 7.24
N ALA A 539 32.52 32.41 6.83
CA ALA A 539 32.24 30.99 6.72
C ALA A 539 32.89 30.35 5.48
N ARG A 540 33.08 31.08 4.39
CA ARG A 540 33.64 30.56 3.13
C ARG A 540 34.99 29.84 3.31
N PRO A 541 36.01 30.39 4.02
CA PRO A 541 37.27 29.66 4.27
C PRO A 541 37.04 28.30 4.97
N LEU A 542 36.09 28.22 5.90
CA LEU A 542 35.75 26.97 6.58
C LEU A 542 35.09 25.98 5.64
N VAL A 543 34.23 26.46 4.76
CA VAL A 543 33.61 25.64 3.71
C VAL A 543 34.69 25.07 2.78
N GLU A 544 35.60 25.90 2.30
CA GLU A 544 36.69 25.43 1.41
C GLU A 544 37.62 24.45 2.13
N ALA A 545 37.94 24.70 3.40
CA ALA A 545 38.74 23.77 4.20
C ALA A 545 38.05 22.40 4.31
N LEU A 546 36.75 22.39 4.59
CA LEU A 546 35.94 21.16 4.65
C LEU A 546 35.90 20.43 3.31
N LEU A 547 35.65 21.15 2.21
CA LEU A 547 35.49 20.54 0.89
C LEU A 547 36.79 20.04 0.27
N ASN A 548 37.94 20.66 0.62
CA ASN A 548 39.26 20.29 0.12
C ASN A 548 39.97 19.20 0.94
N ASP A 549 39.47 18.86 2.13
CA ASP A 549 40.00 17.79 2.96
C ASP A 549 39.09 16.55 2.91
N PRO A 550 39.45 15.49 2.13
CA PRO A 550 38.64 14.29 2.02
C PRO A 550 38.43 13.56 3.36
N VAL A 551 39.43 13.62 4.26
CA VAL A 551 39.33 12.98 5.58
C VAL A 551 38.34 13.72 6.46
N LEU A 552 38.41 15.05 6.47
CA LEU A 552 37.45 15.89 7.19
C LEU A 552 36.01 15.71 6.64
N ARG A 553 35.86 15.59 5.34
CA ARG A 553 34.55 15.34 4.67
C ARG A 553 33.95 14.02 5.07
N MET A 554 34.73 12.96 5.13
CA MET A 554 34.26 11.60 5.31
C MET A 554 34.11 11.20 6.78
N ASP A 555 34.94 11.74 7.66
CA ASP A 555 34.89 11.48 9.10
C ASP A 555 33.79 12.31 9.76
N VAL A 556 32.70 11.71 10.07
CA VAL A 556 31.51 12.38 10.66
C VAL A 556 31.85 13.06 11.98
N ASN A 557 32.72 12.46 12.81
CA ASN A 557 33.08 13.03 14.10
C ASN A 557 33.90 14.34 13.96
N ARG A 558 34.53 14.55 12.83
CA ARG A 558 35.29 15.79 12.49
C ARG A 558 34.45 16.71 11.60
N ARG A 559 33.71 16.17 10.68
CA ARG A 559 32.84 16.89 9.73
C ARG A 559 31.74 17.66 10.43
N ASP A 560 30.99 17.04 11.35
CA ASP A 560 29.82 17.66 11.95
C ASP A 560 30.16 18.84 12.86
N PRO A 561 31.28 18.84 13.67
CA PRO A 561 31.80 20.02 14.30
C PRO A 561 32.24 21.12 13.31
N ALA A 562 32.84 20.75 12.17
CA ALA A 562 33.20 21.73 11.13
C ALA A 562 31.96 22.38 10.52
N LEU A 563 30.94 21.60 10.20
CA LEU A 563 29.63 22.11 9.74
C LEU A 563 28.94 23.00 10.79
N ALA A 564 29.06 22.66 12.08
CA ALA A 564 28.55 23.50 13.16
C ALA A 564 29.31 24.85 13.22
N ALA A 565 30.65 24.84 13.06
CA ALA A 565 31.42 26.06 13.00
C ALA A 565 31.01 26.97 11.83
N ILE A 566 30.75 26.39 10.65
CA ILE A 566 30.22 27.13 9.48
C ILE A 566 28.89 27.77 9.81
N ARG A 567 27.91 26.98 10.36
CA ARG A 567 26.59 27.51 10.76
C ARG A 567 26.70 28.63 11.79
N ASN A 568 27.55 28.46 12.79
CA ASN A 568 27.76 29.47 13.84
C ASN A 568 28.28 30.79 13.27
N LYS A 569 29.18 30.77 12.28
CA LYS A 569 29.62 31.96 11.58
C LYS A 569 28.49 32.68 10.86
N ILE A 570 27.67 31.92 10.14
CA ILE A 570 26.51 32.46 9.42
C ILE A 570 25.48 33.05 10.39
N LEU A 571 25.19 32.37 11.49
CA LEU A 571 24.24 32.80 12.51
C LEU A 571 24.74 34.05 13.29
N ALA A 572 26.02 34.15 13.57
CA ALA A 572 26.61 35.25 14.32
C ALA A 572 26.74 36.54 13.50
N GLN A 573 26.86 36.44 12.18
CA GLN A 573 26.99 37.59 11.30
C GLN A 573 25.71 38.40 11.23
N PRO A 574 25.67 39.69 11.52
CA PRO A 574 24.51 40.54 11.27
C PRO A 574 24.14 40.57 9.78
N VAL A 575 22.87 40.52 9.49
CA VAL A 575 22.36 40.71 8.12
C VAL A 575 22.71 42.12 7.63
N ASN A 576 23.07 42.25 6.36
CA ASN A 576 23.33 43.56 5.74
C ASN A 576 22.19 44.52 6.04
N LYS A 577 22.50 45.74 6.53
CA LYS A 577 21.48 46.70 7.00
C LYS A 577 20.52 47.14 5.92
N GLU A 578 20.97 47.36 4.70
CA GLU A 578 20.12 47.73 3.56
C GLU A 578 19.14 46.59 3.19
N LEU A 579 19.67 45.38 3.13
CA LEU A 579 18.83 44.21 2.87
C LEU A 579 17.77 44.02 3.96
N LEU A 580 18.19 44.10 5.24
CA LEU A 580 17.25 43.94 6.37
C LEU A 580 16.18 45.00 6.33
N SER A 581 16.58 46.28 6.08
CA SER A 581 15.60 47.37 5.91
C SER A 581 14.65 47.13 4.75
N THR A 582 15.17 46.68 3.63
CA THR A 582 14.35 46.38 2.43
C THR A 582 13.36 45.25 2.69
N VAL A 583 13.81 44.16 3.32
CA VAL A 583 12.96 43.01 3.66
C VAL A 583 11.93 43.39 4.71
N SER A 584 12.33 44.10 5.79
CA SER A 584 11.42 44.58 6.84
C SER A 584 10.35 45.50 6.28
N SER A 585 10.70 46.47 5.42
CA SER A 585 9.74 47.36 4.74
C SER A 585 8.82 46.59 3.78
N ALA A 586 9.34 45.53 3.13
CA ALA A 586 8.51 44.68 2.29
C ALA A 586 7.51 43.85 3.09
N VAL A 587 7.90 43.32 4.26
CA VAL A 587 7.03 42.59 5.19
C VAL A 587 5.98 43.58 5.76
N GLU A 588 6.40 44.76 6.20
CA GLU A 588 5.48 45.77 6.76
C GLU A 588 4.37 46.19 5.78
N ARG A 589 4.75 46.48 4.55
CA ARG A 589 3.77 46.91 3.53
C ARG A 589 2.79 45.80 3.13
N ARG A 590 3.21 44.54 3.15
CA ARG A 590 2.38 43.42 2.69
C ARG A 590 1.58 42.76 3.81
N TYR A 591 2.17 42.62 4.97
CA TYR A 591 1.62 41.81 6.06
C TYR A 591 1.51 42.55 7.40
N GLY A 592 1.96 43.82 7.47
CA GLY A 592 1.96 44.57 8.72
C GLY A 592 2.83 43.90 9.80
N LYS A 593 2.21 43.62 10.93
CA LYS A 593 2.84 42.89 12.06
C LYS A 593 2.50 41.40 12.08
N ASN A 594 1.76 40.90 11.07
CA ASN A 594 1.42 39.51 11.00
C ASN A 594 2.67 38.66 10.89
N ARG A 595 2.57 37.45 11.42
CA ARG A 595 3.62 36.44 11.31
C ARG A 595 3.81 36.06 9.83
N VAL A 596 5.05 36.05 9.37
CA VAL A 596 5.43 35.55 8.06
C VAL A 596 6.16 34.22 8.17
N ARG A 597 6.05 33.41 7.16
CA ARG A 597 6.84 32.18 7.01
C ARG A 597 8.01 32.46 6.07
N MET A 598 9.22 32.21 6.54
CA MET A 598 10.45 32.23 5.77
C MET A 598 10.84 30.81 5.43
N ARG A 599 10.65 30.43 4.18
CA ARG A 599 10.89 29.05 3.70
C ARG A 599 12.21 28.98 2.95
N SER A 600 12.98 27.96 3.24
CA SER A 600 14.16 27.60 2.45
C SER A 600 13.81 27.41 0.98
N SER A 601 14.67 27.88 0.08
CA SER A 601 14.50 27.73 -1.35
C SER A 601 15.88 27.60 -2.00
N SER A 602 16.38 26.39 -2.13
CA SER A 602 17.67 26.11 -2.74
C SER A 602 17.50 25.64 -4.19
N ASN A 603 18.58 25.72 -4.97
CA ASN A 603 18.60 25.21 -6.35
C ASN A 603 18.71 23.68 -6.43
N THR A 604 18.75 22.97 -5.30
CA THR A 604 18.83 21.50 -5.25
C THR A 604 17.56 20.85 -4.75
N GLU A 605 16.63 21.60 -4.16
CA GLU A 605 15.55 21.05 -3.34
C GLU A 605 14.56 20.17 -4.12
N ASP A 606 14.39 20.41 -5.39
CA ASP A 606 13.43 19.69 -6.23
C ASP A 606 14.09 19.12 -7.50
N LEU A 607 15.35 18.75 -7.41
CA LEU A 607 16.05 18.05 -8.50
C LEU A 607 15.45 16.65 -8.68
N GLN A 608 15.24 16.28 -9.94
CA GLN A 608 14.80 14.94 -10.29
C GLN A 608 15.78 13.89 -9.72
N GLY A 609 15.26 12.94 -8.97
CA GLY A 609 16.04 11.91 -8.29
C GLY A 609 16.71 12.36 -6.99
N PHE A 610 16.53 13.61 -6.53
CA PHE A 610 17.05 14.09 -5.26
C PHE A 610 15.95 14.22 -4.21
N GLY A 611 16.03 13.50 -3.14
CA GLY A 611 15.06 13.52 -2.03
C GLY A 611 15.20 14.75 -1.12
N GLY A 612 15.10 15.97 -1.69
CA GLY A 612 15.33 17.22 -0.97
C GLY A 612 14.26 17.64 0.06
N ALA A 613 13.18 16.88 0.18
CA ALA A 613 12.09 17.20 1.10
C ALA A 613 12.57 17.25 2.55
N GLY A 614 12.24 18.35 3.26
CA GLY A 614 12.58 18.52 4.68
C GLY A 614 14.06 18.70 5.01
N LEU A 615 14.96 18.79 4.01
CA LEU A 615 16.40 18.92 4.24
C LEU A 615 16.82 20.24 4.91
N TYR A 616 16.08 21.31 4.64
CA TYR A 616 16.42 22.65 5.07
C TYR A 616 15.38 23.23 6.01
N THR A 617 15.83 24.09 6.91
CA THR A 617 14.98 24.70 7.92
C THR A 617 14.16 25.85 7.32
N SER A 618 12.87 25.85 7.60
CA SER A 618 11.95 26.95 7.38
C SER A 618 11.51 27.49 8.75
N THR A 619 11.41 28.81 8.91
CA THR A 619 11.08 29.42 10.19
C THR A 619 10.00 30.49 10.07
N SER A 620 9.41 30.90 11.18
CA SER A 620 8.47 32.02 11.25
C SER A 620 9.16 33.26 11.79
N ALA A 621 8.78 34.41 11.26
CA ALA A 621 9.26 35.72 11.75
C ALA A 621 8.12 36.73 11.81
N ALA A 622 8.26 37.78 12.62
CA ALA A 622 7.33 38.88 12.71
C ALA A 622 8.02 40.19 13.05
N LEU A 623 7.49 41.31 12.56
CA LEU A 623 8.03 42.61 12.89
C LEU A 623 7.72 42.98 14.34
N GLY A 624 8.78 43.37 15.08
CA GLY A 624 8.66 43.78 16.48
C GLY A 624 8.54 42.60 17.46
N ASP A 625 8.59 41.38 17.02
CA ASP A 625 8.63 40.19 17.88
C ASP A 625 10.09 39.87 18.26
N PRO A 626 10.47 39.95 19.55
CA PRO A 626 11.83 39.71 19.99
C PRO A 626 12.28 38.26 19.87
N GLU A 627 11.32 37.29 19.85
CA GLU A 627 11.59 35.86 19.76
C GLU A 627 11.62 35.37 18.30
N ARG A 628 11.04 36.17 17.36
CA ARG A 628 10.89 35.80 15.95
C ARG A 628 11.34 36.91 15.02
N ARG A 629 12.53 37.40 15.25
CA ARG A 629 13.11 38.50 14.48
C ARG A 629 13.30 38.14 13.01
N ILE A 630 13.11 39.10 12.11
CA ILE A 630 13.29 38.92 10.64
C ILE A 630 14.74 38.50 10.31
N ASP A 631 15.73 39.18 10.93
CA ASP A 631 17.17 38.89 10.70
C ASP A 631 17.57 37.51 11.22
N ASP A 632 17.01 37.07 12.35
CA ASP A 632 17.24 35.73 12.89
C ASP A 632 16.66 34.66 11.97
N GLY A 633 15.46 34.92 11.44
CA GLY A 633 14.81 34.06 10.45
C GLY A 633 15.64 33.86 9.19
N MET A 634 16.14 34.96 8.62
CA MET A 634 17.00 34.91 7.42
C MET A 634 18.28 34.12 7.68
N ARG A 635 18.99 34.40 8.78
CA ARG A 635 20.22 33.69 9.16
C ARG A 635 20.00 32.21 9.39
N THR A 636 18.92 31.86 10.05
CA THR A 636 18.54 30.45 10.32
C THR A 636 18.31 29.70 9.02
N VAL A 637 17.56 30.27 8.07
CA VAL A 637 17.34 29.64 6.77
C VAL A 637 18.66 29.45 6.01
N TRP A 638 19.50 30.47 5.90
CA TRP A 638 20.79 30.36 5.21
C TRP A 638 21.76 29.36 5.87
N ALA A 639 21.82 29.34 7.21
CA ALA A 639 22.66 28.43 7.96
C ALA A 639 22.22 26.96 7.76
N SER A 640 20.93 26.70 7.52
CA SER A 640 20.38 25.36 7.36
C SER A 640 20.97 24.60 6.16
N MET A 641 21.52 25.30 5.17
CA MET A 641 22.23 24.72 4.03
C MET A 641 23.44 23.86 4.48
N TRP A 642 24.04 24.20 5.60
CA TRP A 642 25.22 23.52 6.18
C TRP A 642 24.85 22.62 7.36
N SER A 643 23.59 22.17 7.46
CA SER A 643 23.24 21.10 8.39
C SER A 643 23.95 19.80 8.01
N ALA A 644 24.29 18.97 9.00
CA ALA A 644 24.94 17.67 8.78
C ALA A 644 24.16 16.79 7.82
N ARG A 645 22.84 16.82 7.96
CA ARG A 645 21.91 16.09 7.11
C ARG A 645 21.92 16.57 5.65
N ALA A 646 21.75 17.87 5.42
CA ALA A 646 21.75 18.43 4.08
C ALA A 646 23.10 18.21 3.37
N PHE A 647 24.19 18.26 4.12
CA PHE A 647 25.52 17.96 3.63
C PHE A 647 25.64 16.49 3.20
N ALA A 648 25.28 15.56 4.09
CA ALA A 648 25.37 14.12 3.82
C ALA A 648 24.49 13.68 2.64
N GLU A 649 23.32 14.28 2.49
CA GLU A 649 22.40 13.99 1.37
C GLU A 649 23.05 14.45 0.04
N ARG A 650 23.58 15.65 -0.02
CA ARG A 650 24.30 16.13 -1.22
C ARG A 650 25.51 15.27 -1.56
N GLU A 651 26.28 14.83 -0.55
CA GLU A 651 27.37 13.87 -0.73
C GLU A 651 26.90 12.57 -1.37
N LEU A 652 25.80 11.99 -0.86
CA LEU A 652 25.24 10.74 -1.38
C LEU A 652 24.91 10.84 -2.86
N TYR A 653 24.35 11.96 -3.28
CA TYR A 653 23.95 12.20 -4.67
C TYR A 653 25.04 12.84 -5.52
N GLY A 654 26.25 13.00 -4.98
CA GLY A 654 27.41 13.59 -5.67
C GLY A 654 27.19 15.05 -6.10
N VAL A 655 26.31 15.77 -5.39
CA VAL A 655 26.06 17.19 -5.67
C VAL A 655 27.24 18.05 -5.23
N ASP A 656 27.81 18.83 -6.13
CA ASP A 656 28.88 19.77 -5.80
C ASP A 656 28.36 20.89 -4.89
N HIS A 657 28.83 20.90 -3.63
CA HIS A 657 28.43 21.88 -2.62
C HIS A 657 28.76 23.33 -3.00
N ARG A 658 29.71 23.55 -3.89
CA ARG A 658 30.09 24.88 -4.39
C ARG A 658 29.05 25.46 -5.34
N LYS A 659 28.25 24.58 -5.94
CA LYS A 659 27.19 24.95 -6.90
C LYS A 659 25.82 25.12 -6.26
N VAL A 660 25.75 25.11 -4.92
CA VAL A 660 24.49 25.21 -4.18
C VAL A 660 24.40 26.55 -3.46
N ALA A 661 23.23 27.17 -3.50
CA ALA A 661 22.93 28.39 -2.76
C ALA A 661 21.52 28.35 -2.19
N MET A 662 21.24 29.23 -1.20
CA MET A 662 19.99 29.30 -0.48
C MET A 662 19.34 30.67 -0.65
N GLY A 663 18.19 30.72 -1.32
CA GLY A 663 17.25 31.81 -1.29
C GLY A 663 16.18 31.62 -0.19
N ILE A 664 15.30 32.59 -0.02
CA ILE A 664 14.23 32.54 0.96
C ILE A 664 12.92 32.93 0.27
N LEU A 665 11.92 32.05 0.33
CA LEU A 665 10.55 32.37 0.02
C LEU A 665 9.86 32.95 1.27
N VAL A 666 9.26 34.12 1.14
CA VAL A 666 8.52 34.81 2.23
C VAL A 666 7.06 34.91 1.85
N HIS A 667 6.18 34.43 2.71
CA HIS A 667 4.73 34.60 2.58
C HIS A 667 4.07 34.76 3.96
N GLU A 668 2.83 35.16 3.99
CA GLU A 668 2.06 35.28 5.24
C GLU A 668 1.99 33.94 5.98
N GLY A 669 2.12 33.96 7.29
CA GLY A 669 1.85 32.81 8.13
C GLY A 669 0.35 32.54 8.23
N PHE A 670 -0.05 31.30 8.08
CA PHE A 670 -1.44 30.91 8.31
C PHE A 670 -1.70 30.96 9.83
N LEU A 671 -2.63 31.81 10.26
CA LEU A 671 -2.88 32.08 11.69
C LEU A 671 -4.11 31.34 12.23
N SER A 672 -4.99 30.91 11.36
CA SER A 672 -6.24 30.23 11.66
C SER A 672 -6.42 29.01 10.77
N GLU A 673 -5.46 28.08 10.86
CA GLU A 673 -5.53 26.85 10.09
C GLU A 673 -6.70 26.00 10.56
N GLU A 674 -7.71 25.85 9.72
CA GLU A 674 -8.82 24.91 9.92
C GLU A 674 -8.42 23.49 9.53
N ALA A 675 -7.63 23.38 8.47
CA ALA A 675 -7.08 22.12 8.00
C ALA A 675 -5.78 22.32 7.21
N ASN A 676 -4.95 21.31 7.21
CA ASN A 676 -3.79 21.22 6.33
C ASN A 676 -3.72 19.85 5.68
N GLY A 677 -3.14 19.77 4.48
CA GLY A 677 -3.11 18.51 3.77
C GLY A 677 -2.06 18.43 2.69
N VAL A 678 -1.94 17.21 2.18
CA VAL A 678 -1.12 16.85 1.03
C VAL A 678 -2.01 16.16 0.01
N GLY A 679 -1.90 16.54 -1.26
CA GLY A 679 -2.59 15.90 -2.37
C GLY A 679 -1.60 15.44 -3.43
N VAL A 680 -1.80 14.23 -3.94
CA VAL A 680 -1.02 13.67 -5.06
C VAL A 680 -1.96 13.37 -6.22
N SER A 681 -1.60 13.82 -7.42
CA SER A 681 -2.43 13.69 -8.62
C SER A 681 -2.37 12.29 -9.24
N ARG A 682 -2.22 11.27 -8.41
CA ARG A 682 -2.27 9.83 -8.74
C ARG A 682 -2.74 9.02 -7.55
N ASN A 683 -3.18 7.80 -7.81
CA ASN A 683 -3.46 6.82 -6.79
C ASN A 683 -2.15 6.20 -6.29
N LEU A 684 -1.81 6.43 -5.03
CA LEU A 684 -0.58 5.91 -4.42
C LEU A 684 -0.69 4.45 -3.97
N LEU A 685 -1.92 3.93 -3.89
CA LEU A 685 -2.19 2.55 -3.49
C LEU A 685 -2.26 1.62 -4.71
N ASP A 686 -2.70 2.16 -5.83
CA ASP A 686 -2.77 1.46 -7.10
C ASP A 686 -2.18 2.35 -8.22
N PRO A 687 -0.89 2.18 -8.54
CA PRO A 687 -0.23 2.97 -9.57
C PRO A 687 -0.85 2.84 -10.96
N GLY A 688 -1.63 1.80 -11.22
CA GLY A 688 -2.36 1.60 -12.47
C GLY A 688 -3.63 2.43 -12.58
N ASP A 689 -4.20 2.86 -11.46
CA ASP A 689 -5.37 3.76 -11.42
C ASP A 689 -4.95 5.21 -11.64
N GLU A 690 -4.88 5.63 -12.89
CA GLU A 690 -4.59 7.03 -13.27
C GLU A 690 -5.79 7.96 -13.08
N SER A 691 -6.97 7.43 -12.81
CA SER A 691 -8.20 8.19 -12.66
C SER A 691 -8.42 8.74 -11.25
N SER A 692 -7.68 8.25 -10.28
CA SER A 692 -7.84 8.65 -8.88
C SER A 692 -6.67 9.48 -8.38
N TYR A 693 -6.98 10.41 -7.48
CA TYR A 693 -6.01 11.22 -6.75
C TYR A 693 -6.02 10.85 -5.28
N THR A 694 -4.86 10.84 -4.65
CA THR A 694 -4.71 10.56 -3.21
C THR A 694 -4.66 11.85 -2.43
N ILE A 695 -5.52 11.99 -1.43
CA ILE A 695 -5.58 13.16 -0.54
C ILE A 695 -5.45 12.70 0.90
N ASN A 696 -4.54 13.35 1.63
CA ASN A 696 -4.41 13.23 3.07
C ASN A 696 -4.63 14.59 3.70
N VAL A 697 -5.44 14.66 4.74
CA VAL A 697 -5.77 15.93 5.41
C VAL A 697 -5.86 15.75 6.92
N GLN A 698 -5.51 16.78 7.67
CA GLN A 698 -5.63 16.80 9.12
C GLN A 698 -6.17 18.12 9.61
N LEU A 699 -6.85 18.08 10.75
CA LEU A 699 -7.47 19.25 11.38
C LEU A 699 -6.39 20.19 11.96
N GLY A 700 -6.55 21.47 11.74
CA GLY A 700 -5.68 22.51 12.26
C GLY A 700 -4.22 22.40 11.83
N GLU A 701 -3.30 22.69 12.73
CA GLU A 701 -1.84 22.61 12.51
C GLU A 701 -1.26 21.19 12.70
N ALA A 702 -2.10 20.19 13.03
CA ALA A 702 -1.61 18.84 13.30
C ALA A 702 -0.94 18.20 12.07
N SER A 703 0.13 17.47 12.30
CA SER A 703 0.91 16.88 11.20
C SER A 703 0.09 15.85 10.41
N VAL A 704 0.08 15.99 9.09
CA VAL A 704 -0.58 15.07 8.15
C VAL A 704 0.29 13.87 7.84
N THR A 705 1.57 14.12 7.56
CA THR A 705 2.51 13.10 7.09
C THR A 705 3.21 12.38 8.23
N ASN A 706 3.15 12.94 9.42
CA ASN A 706 3.72 12.36 10.63
C ASN A 706 2.85 12.72 11.84
N PRO A 707 1.65 12.14 11.94
CA PRO A 707 0.76 12.40 13.06
C PRO A 707 1.35 11.89 14.38
N ALA A 708 0.94 12.49 15.49
CA ALA A 708 1.33 12.04 16.82
C ALA A 708 0.86 10.58 17.06
N PRO A 709 1.50 9.83 17.96
CA PRO A 709 1.10 8.46 18.27
C PRO A 709 -0.39 8.34 18.58
N GLY A 710 -1.06 7.42 17.90
CA GLY A 710 -2.50 7.19 18.05
C GLY A 710 -3.40 8.20 17.32
N VAL A 711 -2.81 9.14 16.59
CA VAL A 711 -3.53 10.08 15.72
C VAL A 711 -3.50 9.56 14.29
N THR A 712 -4.67 9.54 13.64
CA THR A 712 -4.80 9.23 12.22
C THR A 712 -5.25 10.45 11.45
N SER A 713 -4.67 10.67 10.27
CA SER A 713 -5.14 11.68 9.33
C SER A 713 -6.29 11.13 8.51
N GLU A 714 -7.19 12.01 8.07
CA GLU A 714 -8.20 11.63 7.10
C GLU A 714 -7.54 11.35 5.75
N GLN A 715 -7.87 10.22 5.13
CA GLN A 715 -7.33 9.78 3.84
C GLN A 715 -8.45 9.36 2.91
N PHE A 716 -8.41 9.84 1.69
CA PHE A 716 -9.36 9.43 0.65
C PHE A 716 -8.75 9.44 -0.74
N LEU A 717 -9.34 8.64 -1.62
CA LEU A 717 -9.16 8.74 -3.06
C LEU A 717 -10.29 9.59 -3.64
N TYR A 718 -9.96 10.47 -4.58
CA TYR A 718 -10.95 11.14 -5.42
C TYR A 718 -10.87 10.60 -6.83
N ARG A 719 -11.93 10.00 -7.29
CA ARG A 719 -12.01 9.31 -8.57
C ARG A 719 -12.80 10.11 -9.57
N TRP A 720 -12.14 10.51 -10.64
CA TRP A 720 -12.75 11.33 -11.68
C TRP A 720 -13.82 10.57 -12.47
N GLY A 721 -14.88 11.27 -12.85
CA GLY A 721 -15.93 10.72 -13.71
C GLY A 721 -16.98 9.86 -13.01
N GLN A 722 -16.92 9.73 -11.69
CA GLN A 722 -17.90 8.95 -10.91
C GLN A 722 -18.94 9.86 -10.25
N ALA A 723 -20.14 9.36 -10.08
CA ALA A 723 -21.23 10.06 -9.39
C ALA A 723 -20.94 10.25 -7.89
N GLN A 724 -20.20 9.31 -7.28
CA GLN A 724 -19.67 9.39 -5.93
C GLN A 724 -18.15 9.30 -6.02
N PRO A 725 -17.46 10.42 -6.21
CA PRO A 725 -16.04 10.40 -6.56
C PRO A 725 -15.12 10.14 -5.36
N VAL A 726 -15.58 10.34 -4.12
CA VAL A 726 -14.77 10.23 -2.90
C VAL A 726 -14.88 8.82 -2.34
N ILE A 727 -13.73 8.19 -2.11
CA ILE A 727 -13.60 6.88 -1.48
C ILE A 727 -12.80 7.06 -0.21
N TRP A 728 -13.47 7.02 0.93
CA TRP A 728 -12.87 7.16 2.24
C TRP A 728 -12.06 5.92 2.61
N GLN A 729 -10.78 6.11 2.82
CA GLN A 729 -9.88 5.05 3.27
C GLN A 729 -9.72 5.07 4.78
N GLU A 730 -9.63 6.28 5.34
CA GLU A 730 -9.47 6.48 6.76
C GLU A 730 -10.03 7.83 7.18
N HIS A 731 -10.78 7.89 8.29
CA HIS A 731 -11.23 9.13 8.90
C HIS A 731 -10.25 9.65 9.94
N SER A 732 -10.23 10.96 10.16
CA SER A 732 -9.40 11.55 11.19
C SER A 732 -9.80 11.07 12.59
N SER A 733 -8.82 10.75 13.42
CA SER A 733 -9.06 10.44 14.83
C SER A 733 -9.58 11.62 15.64
N PHE A 734 -9.48 12.86 15.13
CA PHE A 734 -10.04 14.06 15.77
C PHE A 734 -11.53 14.26 15.47
N LEU A 735 -12.03 13.74 14.34
CA LEU A 735 -13.43 13.86 13.93
C LEU A 735 -13.99 12.46 13.61
N ARG A 736 -14.71 11.88 14.54
CA ARG A 736 -15.19 10.48 14.40
C ARG A 736 -16.33 10.30 13.40
N ASP A 737 -17.22 11.29 13.33
CA ASP A 737 -18.48 11.22 12.59
C ASP A 737 -18.64 12.33 11.55
N ALA A 738 -17.56 13.06 11.23
CA ALA A 738 -17.56 14.16 10.28
C ALA A 738 -16.23 14.19 9.49
N ASN A 739 -16.29 14.73 8.29
CA ASN A 739 -15.12 14.92 7.44
C ASN A 739 -14.49 16.29 7.72
N ILE A 740 -13.17 16.37 7.59
CA ILE A 740 -12.41 17.62 7.77
C ILE A 740 -12.74 18.60 6.64
N LEU A 741 -12.75 18.12 5.40
CA LEU A 741 -13.11 18.92 4.24
C LEU A 741 -14.58 18.79 3.91
N ARG A 742 -15.19 19.91 3.55
CA ARG A 742 -16.56 19.95 3.03
C ARG A 742 -16.59 19.47 1.57
N PRO A 743 -17.70 18.91 1.07
CA PRO A 743 -17.76 18.41 -0.32
C PRO A 743 -17.31 19.43 -1.35
N GLY A 744 -17.75 20.69 -1.27
CA GLY A 744 -17.30 21.72 -2.20
C GLY A 744 -15.82 22.11 -2.07
N GLU A 745 -15.20 21.92 -0.90
CA GLU A 745 -13.75 22.12 -0.70
C GLU A 745 -12.97 20.96 -1.33
N ILE A 746 -13.48 19.72 -1.24
CA ILE A 746 -12.90 18.56 -1.92
C ILE A 746 -12.91 18.77 -3.43
N ASP A 747 -14.07 19.11 -4.00
CA ASP A 747 -14.20 19.34 -5.44
C ASP A 747 -13.28 20.47 -5.93
N LEU A 748 -13.19 21.57 -5.18
CA LEU A 748 -12.30 22.67 -5.49
C LEU A 748 -10.83 22.25 -5.43
N LEU A 749 -10.43 21.53 -4.37
CA LEU A 749 -9.05 21.05 -4.18
C LEU A 749 -8.60 20.14 -5.32
N VAL A 750 -9.39 19.11 -5.63
CA VAL A 750 -9.00 18.13 -6.65
C VAL A 750 -9.04 18.71 -8.06
N CYS A 751 -9.99 19.63 -8.33
CA CYS A 751 -10.04 20.35 -9.58
C CYS A 751 -8.79 21.25 -9.76
N ARG A 752 -8.34 21.94 -8.71
CA ARG A 752 -7.10 22.72 -8.74
C ARG A 752 -5.86 21.84 -8.87
N LEU A 753 -5.81 20.73 -8.17
CA LEU A 753 -4.72 19.74 -8.30
C LEU A 753 -4.63 19.21 -9.74
N ARG A 754 -5.77 18.99 -10.39
CA ARG A 754 -5.79 18.60 -11.81
C ARG A 754 -5.24 19.71 -12.71
N ALA A 755 -5.64 20.95 -12.49
CA ALA A 755 -5.14 22.10 -13.25
C ALA A 755 -3.62 22.26 -13.07
N ILE A 756 -3.11 22.04 -11.86
CA ILE A 756 -1.68 22.04 -11.55
C ILE A 756 -0.97 20.91 -12.29
N HIS A 757 -1.50 19.69 -12.22
CA HIS A 757 -0.93 18.55 -12.96
C HIS A 757 -0.83 18.83 -14.46
N ASP A 758 -1.93 19.28 -15.06
CA ASP A 758 -2.00 19.55 -16.52
C ASP A 758 -1.05 20.68 -16.93
N HIS A 759 -0.83 21.68 -16.06
CA HIS A 759 0.07 22.81 -16.32
C HIS A 759 1.56 22.43 -16.21
N PHE A 760 1.91 21.65 -15.17
CA PHE A 760 3.30 21.30 -14.90
C PHE A 760 3.84 20.17 -15.78
N LYS A 761 2.99 19.21 -16.16
CA LYS A 761 3.41 18.03 -16.93
C LYS A 761 4.22 18.39 -18.19
N PRO A 762 3.75 19.24 -19.11
CA PRO A 762 4.51 19.58 -20.33
C PRO A 762 5.77 20.40 -20.05
N LYS A 763 5.91 21.00 -18.86
CA LYS A 763 7.08 21.81 -18.48
C LYS A 763 8.17 20.99 -17.82
N VAL A 764 7.77 19.97 -17.04
CA VAL A 764 8.68 19.10 -16.27
C VAL A 764 9.06 17.87 -17.09
N ASP A 765 8.12 17.32 -17.85
CA ASP A 765 8.30 16.15 -18.70
C ASP A 765 7.82 16.41 -20.13
N PRO A 766 8.50 17.32 -20.87
CA PRO A 766 8.08 17.72 -22.23
C PRO A 766 8.14 16.57 -23.23
N GLU A 767 8.97 15.57 -22.98
CA GLU A 767 9.14 14.42 -23.86
C GLU A 767 8.25 13.24 -23.45
N ASN A 768 7.42 13.41 -22.40
CA ASN A 768 6.54 12.38 -21.86
C ASN A 768 7.26 11.05 -21.54
N LYS A 769 8.49 11.16 -21.02
CA LYS A 769 9.35 10.02 -20.69
C LYS A 769 9.09 9.46 -19.30
N VAL A 770 8.37 10.18 -18.44
CA VAL A 770 8.01 9.73 -17.10
C VAL A 770 6.71 8.94 -17.19
N PRO A 771 6.74 7.61 -17.12
CA PRO A 771 5.55 6.78 -17.34
C PRO A 771 4.43 7.08 -16.35
N TRP A 772 4.77 7.56 -15.16
CA TRP A 772 3.83 7.81 -14.08
C TRP A 772 4.05 9.21 -13.48
N PHE A 773 3.83 10.24 -14.32
CA PHE A 773 3.97 11.62 -13.86
C PHE A 773 2.87 11.97 -12.85
N ALA A 774 3.27 12.50 -11.71
CA ALA A 774 2.38 13.02 -10.67
C ALA A 774 2.89 14.35 -10.12
N MET A 775 1.96 15.17 -9.64
CA MET A 775 2.25 16.36 -8.85
C MET A 775 1.81 16.14 -7.41
N GLU A 776 2.67 16.50 -6.48
CA GLU A 776 2.34 16.63 -5.05
C GLU A 776 2.09 18.10 -4.74
N ILE A 777 1.03 18.38 -3.98
CA ILE A 777 0.75 19.70 -3.44
C ILE A 777 0.68 19.67 -1.93
N GLU A 778 1.10 20.75 -1.29
CA GLU A 778 0.75 21.05 0.09
C GLU A 778 -0.29 22.16 0.11
N PHE A 779 -1.39 21.95 0.82
CA PHE A 779 -2.48 22.92 0.90
C PHE A 779 -2.88 23.23 2.34
N LYS A 780 -3.61 24.31 2.48
CA LYS A 780 -4.24 24.73 3.75
C LYS A 780 -5.64 25.24 3.49
N ILE A 781 -6.50 24.99 4.45
CA ILE A 781 -7.78 25.66 4.61
C ILE A 781 -7.61 26.65 5.76
N ASP A 782 -7.81 27.93 5.51
CA ASP A 782 -7.55 28.98 6.48
C ASP A 782 -8.67 30.03 6.40
N ASP A 783 -9.10 30.57 7.55
CA ASP A 783 -10.09 31.65 7.69
C ASP A 783 -9.48 33.05 7.61
N THR A 784 -8.27 33.19 7.12
CA THR A 784 -7.60 34.51 7.02
C THR A 784 -8.13 35.33 5.85
N PRO A 785 -8.50 36.60 6.03
CA PRO A 785 -8.47 37.36 7.29
C PRO A 785 -9.59 36.95 8.22
N MET A 786 -9.33 36.92 9.52
CA MET A 786 -10.24 36.50 10.61
C MET A 786 -11.51 37.38 10.73
N SER A 787 -11.75 38.29 9.79
CA SER A 787 -12.87 39.26 9.82
C SER A 787 -14.22 38.68 9.43
N VAL A 788 -14.26 37.46 8.92
CA VAL A 788 -15.49 36.76 8.52
C VAL A 788 -15.42 35.32 9.03
N GLU A 789 -16.08 35.09 10.16
CA GLU A 789 -16.17 33.73 10.74
C GLU A 789 -16.76 32.75 9.72
N GLY A 790 -16.05 31.68 9.42
CA GLY A 790 -16.49 30.63 8.51
C GLY A 790 -16.09 30.82 7.03
N ASN A 791 -15.27 31.80 6.69
CA ASN A 791 -14.75 32.01 5.32
C ASN A 791 -13.53 31.12 5.06
N ARG A 792 -13.74 29.81 5.01
CA ARG A 792 -12.69 28.81 4.76
C ARG A 792 -12.15 28.94 3.33
N LYS A 793 -10.88 29.31 3.20
CA LYS A 793 -10.21 29.53 1.92
C LYS A 793 -9.12 28.48 1.68
N LEU A 794 -9.20 27.82 0.53
CA LEU A 794 -8.16 26.91 0.08
C LEU A 794 -6.96 27.70 -0.45
N SER A 795 -5.77 27.41 0.08
CA SER A 795 -4.49 27.96 -0.36
C SER A 795 -3.50 26.85 -0.68
N ILE A 796 -2.93 26.87 -1.86
CA ILE A 796 -1.86 25.94 -2.29
C ILE A 796 -0.52 26.60 -1.98
N LYS A 797 0.19 26.09 -0.98
CA LYS A 797 1.45 26.71 -0.51
C LYS A 797 2.71 26.13 -1.14
N GLN A 798 2.60 24.98 -1.81
CA GLN A 798 3.68 24.31 -2.52
C GLN A 798 3.11 23.36 -3.57
N ALA A 799 3.80 23.21 -4.70
CA ALA A 799 3.64 22.10 -5.62
C ALA A 799 5.02 21.63 -6.07
N ARG A 800 5.16 20.34 -6.30
CA ARG A 800 6.39 19.75 -6.85
C ARG A 800 6.06 18.48 -7.63
N PRO A 801 6.91 18.08 -8.59
CA PRO A 801 6.83 16.75 -9.15
C PRO A 801 6.99 15.70 -8.05
N PHE A 802 6.12 14.71 -8.05
CA PHE A 802 6.20 13.61 -7.11
C PHE A 802 7.10 12.52 -7.70
N ASN A 803 8.25 12.35 -7.10
CA ASN A 803 9.22 11.35 -7.52
C ASN A 803 8.96 10.02 -6.78
N PHE A 804 8.31 9.09 -7.45
CA PHE A 804 8.45 7.70 -7.05
C PHE A 804 9.87 7.23 -7.39
N GLY A 805 10.52 6.58 -6.43
CA GLY A 805 11.82 5.97 -6.67
C GLY A 805 11.72 4.79 -7.67
N PRO A 806 12.84 4.15 -8.04
CA PRO A 806 12.90 3.07 -9.03
C PRO A 806 12.02 1.83 -8.72
N ALA A 807 11.18 1.92 -7.65
CA ALA A 807 10.15 0.94 -7.34
C ALA A 807 8.96 0.92 -8.31
N ASP A 808 8.86 1.89 -9.25
CA ASP A 808 7.65 2.16 -10.03
C ASP A 808 7.61 1.49 -11.40
N VAL A 809 8.62 0.73 -11.75
CA VAL A 809 8.51 -0.29 -12.80
C VAL A 809 7.78 -1.47 -12.16
N PRO A 810 6.69 -1.99 -12.74
CA PRO A 810 6.09 -3.23 -12.27
C PRO A 810 7.16 -4.27 -11.96
N ALA A 811 7.02 -4.99 -10.85
CA ALA A 811 8.07 -5.92 -10.38
C ALA A 811 8.48 -6.90 -11.48
N ASP A 812 7.53 -7.29 -12.32
CA ASP A 812 7.65 -8.15 -13.50
C ASP A 812 8.46 -7.52 -14.65
N CYS A 813 8.55 -6.18 -14.71
CA CYS A 813 9.34 -5.50 -15.73
C CYS A 813 10.81 -5.30 -15.30
N ARG A 814 11.12 -5.38 -14.01
CA ARG A 814 12.49 -5.18 -13.51
C ARG A 814 13.44 -6.31 -13.88
N ASP A 815 12.93 -7.53 -13.95
CA ASP A 815 13.74 -8.70 -14.26
C ASP A 815 13.99 -8.85 -15.78
N ARG A 816 13.38 -8.01 -16.62
CA ARG A 816 13.51 -7.99 -18.08
C ARG A 816 14.31 -6.81 -18.65
N LEU A 817 14.66 -5.84 -17.79
CA LEU A 817 15.54 -4.71 -18.11
C LEU A 817 16.92 -4.91 -17.50
#